data_6a9acd2cada7aca14559f0d90c9e2da7
#
_entry.id   6a9acd2cada7aca14559f0d90c9e2da7
#
_cell.length_a   1.000
_cell.length_b   1.000
_cell.length_c   1.000
_cell.angle_alpha   90.00
_cell.angle_beta   90.00
_cell.angle_gamma   90.00
#
_symmetry.space_group_name_H-M   'P 1'
#
loop_
_entity.id
_entity.type
_entity.pdbx_description
1 polymer ?
#
loop_
_entity_poly.entity_id
_entity_poly.type
_entity_poly.pdbx_seq_one_letter_code
_entity_poly.pdbx_strand_id
1 'polypeptide(L)'
;MARFEGWRVPVTYGTAIAAAAASSAVLITVLFLSLSKIEYSLPRFGFFAIREFHIAIRDVTHLKDMTSLAKAAPGSADSLEQLSAANDLVYIRFKRIDGTGTASEIPAYASIVPRIVDAVTRLDAMIAAGPPLDGNILKEMGLELEHLVARMNDEYYKYGDEINVDLYSAEKSLKRFNYQIAFALAVLSLLAIGTAVLLIGRRETIRKLEFLAWRDATTELKNRAWMSANRDVMLDRARLAGKQLRLFLIDLDHFKSVNDTFGHHIGDLLLKAVAEILQSVERPDEVVAIRLGGDEFAVMAIGDRHAAADALGDRLREQLNRFAELAGHHVRMGASIGMACFPEHGSDISTLLRNADSALYVAKAEGRSGFVTFSPAILNQFDMQLGEEAGIKRALNCDEFFLVWQPQFELATGRMIGAEALVRWRDPASGAIRLPMSFIPIAERSDLILEVDKVVLSKACLQAARWAPVSADDFVCSVNLSGKSLQNDAYFAYLVLVLQQTGLPPSRLQLEITEGVLIQNSRNALNMLTEIRNIGVGLALDDFGSGYSSFGYLADFNLDRLKIDRSFLSGLEASKKKQNVVRGIIALANSLGLTVLAEGVENEAQLDFLIAERCHSAQGFFLSQPIEENRLTNHLAARRGRMKDTDKFRLGLSA
;
A
#
# COMPACT_ATOMS: atom_id res chain seq x y z
N MET A 1 19.70 -22.54 3.87
CA MET A 1 19.61 -22.61 5.34
C MET A 1 20.39 -21.44 5.91
N ALA A 2 19.82 -20.26 5.98
CA ALA A 2 20.40 -19.09 6.63
C ALA A 2 19.63 -18.89 7.95
N ARG A 3 20.41 -18.89 9.02
CA ARG A 3 20.00 -18.80 10.41
C ARG A 3 19.00 -17.66 10.65
N PHE A 4 17.84 -18.00 11.16
CA PHE A 4 17.01 -17.11 11.95
C PHE A 4 17.73 -16.89 13.30
N GLU A 5 18.83 -16.14 13.32
CA GLU A 5 19.43 -15.60 14.53
C GLU A 5 18.90 -14.19 14.72
N GLY A 6 18.05 -14.03 15.73
CA GLY A 6 17.79 -12.72 16.27
C GLY A 6 16.38 -12.39 16.73
N TRP A 7 15.52 -13.39 16.98
CA TRP A 7 14.34 -13.12 17.81
C TRP A 7 14.74 -13.19 19.30
N ARG A 8 15.43 -12.16 19.76
CA ARG A 8 15.44 -11.87 21.19
C ARG A 8 14.01 -11.55 21.57
N VAL A 9 13.32 -12.52 22.20
CA VAL A 9 12.05 -12.28 22.89
C VAL A 9 12.27 -11.06 23.78
N PRO A 10 11.52 -9.96 23.61
CA PRO A 10 11.70 -8.79 24.46
C PRO A 10 11.62 -9.22 25.92
N VAL A 11 12.45 -8.66 26.79
CA VAL A 11 12.54 -8.96 28.23
C VAL A 11 11.16 -8.96 28.92
N THR A 12 10.22 -8.16 28.41
CA THR A 12 8.81 -8.10 28.83
C THR A 12 8.00 -9.39 28.62
N TYR A 13 8.37 -10.27 27.66
CA TYR A 13 7.73 -11.59 27.50
C TYR A 13 8.20 -12.60 28.52
N GLY A 14 9.50 -12.61 28.78
CA GLY A 14 10.09 -13.46 29.83
C GLY A 14 9.50 -13.15 31.19
N THR A 15 9.31 -11.87 31.52
CA THR A 15 8.71 -11.45 32.80
C THR A 15 7.25 -11.80 32.94
N ALA A 16 6.44 -11.67 31.88
CA ALA A 16 5.02 -12.05 31.92
C ALA A 16 4.83 -13.57 32.01
N ILE A 17 5.60 -14.36 31.27
CA ILE A 17 5.60 -15.84 31.36
C ILE A 17 6.13 -16.28 32.73
N ALA A 18 7.20 -15.67 33.26
CA ALA A 18 7.72 -15.96 34.56
C ALA A 18 6.73 -15.60 35.68
N ALA A 19 6.01 -14.48 35.59
CA ALA A 19 4.98 -14.10 36.54
C ALA A 19 3.79 -15.07 36.52
N ALA A 20 3.33 -15.48 35.36
CA ALA A 20 2.28 -16.49 35.22
C ALA A 20 2.71 -17.86 35.76
N ALA A 21 3.93 -18.30 35.48
CA ALA A 21 4.49 -19.54 36.01
C ALA A 21 4.68 -19.49 37.53
N ALA A 22 5.17 -18.38 38.09
CA ALA A 22 5.29 -18.17 39.52
C ALA A 22 3.93 -18.17 40.23
N SER A 23 2.92 -17.51 39.67
CA SER A 23 1.56 -17.52 40.20
C SER A 23 0.95 -18.93 40.17
N SER A 24 1.18 -19.69 39.10
CA SER A 24 0.75 -21.10 39.00
C SER A 24 1.44 -21.99 40.00
N ALA A 25 2.74 -21.80 40.24
CA ALA A 25 3.51 -22.56 41.23
C ALA A 25 3.03 -22.28 42.66
N VAL A 26 2.79 -21.03 43.02
CA VAL A 26 2.22 -20.64 44.32
C VAL A 26 0.84 -21.28 44.51
N LEU A 27 0.00 -21.27 43.50
CA LEU A 27 -1.33 -21.85 43.55
C LEU A 27 -1.30 -23.38 43.74
N ILE A 28 -0.42 -24.07 42.99
CA ILE A 28 -0.17 -25.53 43.14
C ILE A 28 0.33 -25.85 44.54
N THR A 29 1.22 -25.03 45.12
CA THR A 29 1.73 -25.23 46.48
C THR A 29 0.64 -25.07 47.54
N VAL A 30 -0.22 -24.04 47.41
CA VAL A 30 -1.37 -23.85 48.33
C VAL A 30 -2.35 -25.00 48.23
N LEU A 31 -2.62 -25.49 47.02
CA LEU A 31 -3.47 -26.65 46.75
C LEU A 31 -2.87 -27.93 47.43
N PHE A 32 -1.59 -28.18 47.25
CA PHE A 32 -0.88 -29.33 47.83
C PHE A 32 -0.92 -29.30 49.36
N LEU A 33 -0.62 -28.14 49.97
CA LEU A 33 -0.71 -27.95 51.42
C LEU A 33 -2.12 -28.13 51.97
N SER A 34 -3.13 -27.77 51.21
CA SER A 34 -4.57 -27.98 51.59
C SER A 34 -4.94 -29.46 51.50
N LEU A 35 -4.44 -30.19 50.49
CA LEU A 35 -4.63 -31.65 50.34
C LEU A 35 -4.02 -32.42 51.50
N SER A 36 -2.76 -32.08 51.86
CA SER A 36 -2.08 -32.75 52.97
C SER A 36 -2.81 -32.58 54.30
N LYS A 37 -3.43 -31.43 54.58
CA LYS A 37 -4.27 -31.21 55.77
C LYS A 37 -5.50 -32.10 55.83
N ILE A 38 -6.13 -32.38 54.68
CA ILE A 38 -7.32 -33.24 54.62
C ILE A 38 -6.97 -34.70 54.84
N GLU A 39 -5.81 -35.16 54.32
CA GLU A 39 -5.34 -36.52 54.49
C GLU A 39 -5.10 -36.87 55.96
N TYR A 40 -4.65 -35.89 56.78
CA TYR A 40 -4.50 -36.05 58.25
C TYR A 40 -5.76 -35.93 59.05
N SER A 41 -6.89 -35.42 58.52
CA SER A 41 -8.15 -35.18 59.22
C SER A 41 -9.23 -36.25 58.98
N LEU A 42 -8.99 -37.24 58.11
CA LEU A 42 -9.91 -38.36 57.89
C LEU A 42 -9.75 -39.38 59.05
N PRO A 43 -10.86 -39.71 59.79
CA PRO A 43 -10.77 -40.65 60.88
C PRO A 43 -10.40 -42.04 60.36
N ARG A 44 -9.23 -42.52 60.74
CA ARG A 44 -8.77 -43.86 60.38
C ARG A 44 -9.58 -44.89 61.22
N PHE A 45 -10.33 -45.77 60.55
CA PHE A 45 -11.00 -46.96 61.12
C PHE A 45 -12.16 -46.77 62.08
N GLY A 46 -12.60 -45.59 62.48
CA GLY A 46 -13.65 -45.37 63.46
C GLY A 46 -14.98 -46.08 63.16
N PHE A 47 -15.39 -46.18 61.92
CA PHE A 47 -16.62 -46.90 61.54
C PHE A 47 -16.55 -48.40 61.76
N PHE A 48 -15.44 -49.02 61.57
CA PHE A 48 -15.29 -50.46 61.80
C PHE A 48 -15.36 -50.76 63.29
N ALA A 49 -14.69 -49.96 64.11
CA ALA A 49 -14.71 -50.10 65.55
C ALA A 49 -16.14 -49.90 66.14
N ILE A 50 -16.87 -48.86 65.65
CA ILE A 50 -18.27 -48.64 66.07
C ILE A 50 -19.15 -49.83 65.74
N ARG A 51 -19.02 -50.40 64.56
CA ARG A 51 -19.81 -51.56 64.13
C ARG A 51 -19.55 -52.80 64.99
N GLU A 52 -18.28 -53.12 65.19
CA GLU A 52 -17.90 -54.26 66.04
C GLU A 52 -18.36 -54.06 67.46
N PHE A 53 -18.30 -52.84 67.99
CA PHE A 53 -18.78 -52.50 69.32
C PHE A 53 -20.29 -52.66 69.44
N HIS A 54 -21.08 -52.21 68.46
CA HIS A 54 -22.56 -52.43 68.45
C HIS A 54 -22.90 -53.89 68.42
N ILE A 55 -22.22 -54.73 67.68
CA ILE A 55 -22.43 -56.17 67.64
C ILE A 55 -22.10 -56.80 69.01
N ALA A 56 -21.03 -56.34 69.66
CA ALA A 56 -20.64 -56.81 71.00
C ALA A 56 -21.69 -56.44 72.04
N ILE A 57 -22.28 -55.25 72.03
CA ILE A 57 -23.39 -54.85 72.91
C ILE A 57 -24.58 -55.78 72.74
N ARG A 58 -24.92 -56.08 71.49
CA ARG A 58 -26.03 -57.01 71.21
C ARG A 58 -25.80 -58.41 71.77
N ASP A 59 -24.59 -58.92 71.61
CA ASP A 59 -24.24 -60.27 72.04
C ASP A 59 -24.19 -60.36 73.57
N VAL A 60 -23.70 -59.34 74.29
CA VAL A 60 -23.75 -59.26 75.76
C VAL A 60 -25.22 -59.11 76.28
N THR A 61 -26.01 -58.32 75.53
CA THR A 61 -27.49 -58.20 75.87
C THR A 61 -28.17 -59.53 75.76
N HIS A 62 -27.89 -60.28 74.71
CA HIS A 62 -28.45 -61.63 74.52
C HIS A 62 -28.00 -62.57 75.61
N LEU A 63 -26.74 -62.54 76.05
CA LEU A 63 -26.25 -63.33 77.18
C LEU A 63 -27.00 -62.97 78.48
N LYS A 64 -27.21 -61.66 78.76
CA LYS A 64 -28.01 -61.21 79.93
C LYS A 64 -29.44 -61.75 79.90
N ASP A 65 -30.11 -61.74 78.71
CA ASP A 65 -31.46 -62.24 78.56
C ASP A 65 -31.51 -63.75 78.74
N MET A 66 -30.54 -64.51 78.28
CA MET A 66 -30.43 -65.96 78.49
C MET A 66 -30.09 -66.29 79.94
N THR A 67 -29.30 -65.47 80.64
CA THR A 67 -29.07 -65.60 82.07
C THR A 67 -30.37 -65.41 82.87
N SER A 68 -31.23 -64.49 82.47
CA SER A 68 -32.53 -64.25 83.07
C SER A 68 -33.53 -65.40 82.81
N LEU A 69 -33.49 -65.99 81.59
CA LEU A 69 -34.24 -67.16 81.22
C LEU A 69 -33.85 -68.40 82.03
N ALA A 70 -32.58 -68.65 82.16
CA ALA A 70 -32.00 -69.77 82.96
C ALA A 70 -32.32 -69.64 84.44
N LYS A 71 -32.41 -68.44 84.96
CA LYS A 71 -32.83 -68.16 86.35
C LYS A 71 -34.35 -68.53 86.55
N ALA A 72 -35.20 -68.26 85.49
CA ALA A 72 -36.65 -68.60 85.57
C ALA A 72 -36.91 -70.12 85.50
N ALA A 73 -35.97 -70.90 84.87
CA ALA A 73 -36.10 -72.33 84.69
C ALA A 73 -34.71 -73.04 84.96
N PRO A 74 -34.21 -73.08 86.23
CA PRO A 74 -32.83 -73.47 86.57
C PRO A 74 -32.51 -74.95 86.34
N GLY A 75 -33.44 -75.81 86.04
CA GLY A 75 -33.27 -77.23 85.71
C GLY A 75 -33.60 -77.63 84.28
N SER A 76 -33.91 -76.66 83.42
CA SER A 76 -34.25 -76.95 82.06
C SER A 76 -33.01 -77.14 81.15
N ALA A 77 -32.88 -78.27 80.47
CA ALA A 77 -31.78 -78.54 79.55
C ALA A 77 -31.73 -77.58 78.41
N ASP A 78 -32.89 -77.10 77.86
CA ASP A 78 -33.00 -76.14 76.80
C ASP A 78 -32.48 -74.74 77.21
N SER A 79 -32.84 -74.30 78.44
CA SER A 79 -32.33 -73.03 78.97
C SER A 79 -30.81 -73.06 79.26
N LEU A 80 -30.26 -74.23 79.63
CA LEU A 80 -28.81 -74.42 79.82
C LEU A 80 -28.09 -74.39 78.50
N GLU A 81 -28.62 -75.03 77.45
CA GLU A 81 -28.05 -75.05 76.10
C GLU A 81 -28.01 -73.63 75.46
N GLN A 82 -29.09 -72.91 75.59
CA GLN A 82 -29.25 -71.54 75.12
C GLN A 82 -28.27 -70.58 75.85
N LEU A 83 -28.13 -70.76 77.19
CA LEU A 83 -27.19 -69.98 77.99
C LEU A 83 -25.73 -70.29 77.63
N SER A 84 -25.41 -71.55 77.41
CA SER A 84 -24.08 -71.99 77.01
C SER A 84 -23.70 -71.40 75.62
N ALA A 85 -24.66 -71.50 74.63
CA ALA A 85 -24.45 -70.97 73.31
C ALA A 85 -24.23 -69.44 73.30
N ALA A 86 -25.05 -68.72 74.12
CA ALA A 86 -24.88 -67.26 74.25
C ALA A 86 -23.52 -66.89 74.93
N ASN A 87 -23.12 -67.67 75.92
CA ASN A 87 -21.85 -67.48 76.60
C ASN A 87 -20.61 -67.70 75.67
N ASP A 88 -20.64 -68.77 74.89
CA ASP A 88 -19.66 -69.06 73.90
C ASP A 88 -19.52 -67.97 72.83
N LEU A 89 -20.69 -67.48 72.41
CA LEU A 89 -20.73 -66.41 71.44
C LEU A 89 -20.02 -65.12 71.92
N VAL A 90 -20.28 -64.72 73.16
CA VAL A 90 -19.67 -63.57 73.80
C VAL A 90 -18.16 -63.83 74.04
N TYR A 91 -17.78 -64.99 74.50
CA TYR A 91 -16.39 -65.38 74.74
C TYR A 91 -15.62 -65.29 73.40
N ILE A 92 -16.06 -65.92 72.39
CA ILE A 92 -15.42 -65.90 71.03
C ILE A 92 -15.27 -64.46 70.49
N ARG A 93 -16.34 -63.65 70.67
CA ARG A 93 -16.34 -62.28 70.22
C ARG A 93 -15.25 -61.43 70.91
N PHE A 94 -15.26 -61.49 72.24
CA PHE A 94 -14.32 -60.63 72.95
C PHE A 94 -12.91 -61.12 72.89
N LYS A 95 -12.61 -62.43 72.75
CA LYS A 95 -11.34 -62.98 72.42
C LYS A 95 -10.79 -62.57 71.06
N ARG A 96 -11.74 -62.46 70.10
CA ARG A 96 -11.37 -61.95 68.76
C ARG A 96 -11.10 -60.45 68.77
N ILE A 97 -11.86 -59.65 69.47
CA ILE A 97 -11.67 -58.22 69.60
C ILE A 97 -10.30 -57.92 70.24
N ASP A 98 -9.92 -58.64 71.32
CA ASP A 98 -8.65 -58.48 71.97
C ASP A 98 -7.48 -58.83 71.05
N GLY A 99 -7.61 -59.86 70.21
CA GLY A 99 -6.59 -60.31 69.29
C GLY A 99 -6.43 -59.41 68.01
N THR A 100 -7.37 -58.51 67.73
CA THR A 100 -7.34 -57.65 66.52
C THR A 100 -6.78 -56.25 66.73
N GLY A 101 -6.45 -55.88 67.97
CA GLY A 101 -5.96 -54.55 68.32
C GLY A 101 -7.07 -53.47 68.32
N THR A 102 -8.31 -53.84 68.02
CA THR A 102 -9.47 -52.91 68.04
C THR A 102 -9.79 -52.42 69.44
N ALA A 103 -9.35 -53.14 70.46
CA ALA A 103 -9.51 -52.75 71.86
C ALA A 103 -8.69 -51.50 72.26
N SER A 104 -7.64 -51.14 71.48
CA SER A 104 -6.84 -49.95 71.77
C SER A 104 -7.45 -48.68 71.18
N GLU A 105 -8.41 -48.79 70.25
CA GLU A 105 -9.00 -47.64 69.57
C GLU A 105 -10.17 -47.04 70.35
N ILE A 106 -10.81 -47.82 71.24
CA ILE A 106 -11.91 -47.36 72.10
C ILE A 106 -11.42 -47.42 73.55
N PRO A 107 -11.14 -46.28 74.20
CA PRO A 107 -10.54 -46.27 75.57
C PRO A 107 -11.38 -47.05 76.58
N ALA A 108 -12.63 -47.14 76.45
CA ALA A 108 -13.53 -47.86 77.27
C ALA A 108 -13.29 -49.40 77.26
N TYR A 109 -12.83 -49.94 76.15
CA TYR A 109 -12.56 -51.36 75.99
C TYR A 109 -11.58 -51.90 77.09
N ALA A 110 -10.58 -51.13 77.39
CA ALA A 110 -9.55 -51.53 78.42
C ALA A 110 -10.21 -51.77 79.77
N SER A 111 -11.35 -51.14 80.11
CA SER A 111 -11.98 -51.27 81.40
C SER A 111 -13.22 -52.24 81.39
N ILE A 112 -13.83 -52.48 80.24
CA ILE A 112 -15.06 -53.28 80.12
C ILE A 112 -14.70 -54.71 79.73
N VAL A 113 -13.81 -54.92 78.75
CA VAL A 113 -13.49 -56.26 78.25
C VAL A 113 -13.04 -57.24 79.32
N PRO A 114 -12.14 -56.90 80.26
CA PRO A 114 -11.73 -57.82 81.31
C PRO A 114 -12.86 -58.27 82.20
N ARG A 115 -13.86 -57.37 82.45
CA ARG A 115 -15.03 -57.66 83.26
C ARG A 115 -16.02 -58.59 82.55
N ILE A 116 -16.20 -58.41 81.25
CA ILE A 116 -17.03 -59.29 80.44
C ILE A 116 -16.39 -60.69 80.41
N VAL A 117 -15.08 -60.73 80.12
CA VAL A 117 -14.34 -62.00 80.07
C VAL A 117 -14.39 -62.72 81.40
N ASP A 118 -14.28 -62.01 82.55
CA ASP A 118 -14.47 -62.57 83.89
C ASP A 118 -15.90 -63.09 84.13
N ALA A 119 -16.91 -62.32 83.75
CA ALA A 119 -18.28 -62.76 83.90
C ALA A 119 -18.57 -64.00 83.08
N VAL A 120 -18.12 -64.02 81.79
CA VAL A 120 -18.28 -65.17 80.90
C VAL A 120 -17.54 -66.39 81.40
N THR A 121 -16.34 -66.23 81.94
CA THR A 121 -15.53 -67.34 82.50
C THR A 121 -16.20 -67.94 83.79
N ARG A 122 -16.77 -67.12 84.68
CA ARG A 122 -17.50 -67.56 85.84
C ARG A 122 -18.78 -68.29 85.44
N LEU A 123 -19.45 -67.81 84.41
CA LEU A 123 -20.70 -68.44 83.86
C LEU A 123 -20.35 -69.81 83.25
N ASP A 124 -19.23 -69.88 82.49
CA ASP A 124 -18.75 -71.15 81.90
C ASP A 124 -18.44 -72.20 82.97
N ALA A 125 -17.77 -71.81 84.04
CA ALA A 125 -17.48 -72.69 85.20
C ALA A 125 -18.80 -73.19 85.87
N MET A 126 -19.81 -72.33 85.94
CA MET A 126 -21.08 -72.71 86.55
C MET A 126 -21.89 -73.64 85.61
N ILE A 127 -21.89 -73.38 84.28
CA ILE A 127 -22.51 -74.26 83.30
C ILE A 127 -21.87 -75.63 83.29
N ALA A 128 -20.54 -75.70 83.39
CA ALA A 128 -19.74 -76.94 83.46
C ALA A 128 -20.04 -77.76 84.70
N ALA A 129 -20.46 -77.16 85.81
CA ALA A 129 -20.81 -77.86 87.04
C ALA A 129 -22.17 -78.61 86.97
N GLY A 130 -22.99 -78.33 85.98
CA GLY A 130 -24.28 -79.00 85.70
C GLY A 130 -25.47 -78.49 86.53
N PRO A 131 -26.69 -78.80 86.10
CA PRO A 131 -27.93 -78.36 86.78
C PRO A 131 -28.12 -79.10 88.13
N PRO A 132 -28.88 -78.45 89.10
CA PRO A 132 -29.54 -77.14 88.92
C PRO A 132 -28.55 -75.97 89.15
N LEU A 133 -28.67 -74.94 88.27
CA LEU A 133 -27.86 -73.73 88.39
C LEU A 133 -28.30 -72.90 89.61
N ASP A 134 -27.36 -72.34 90.37
CA ASP A 134 -27.65 -71.47 91.49
C ASP A 134 -28.31 -70.16 91.07
N GLY A 135 -29.63 -70.01 91.42
CA GLY A 135 -30.48 -68.88 91.07
C GLY A 135 -30.00 -67.51 91.63
N ASN A 136 -29.21 -67.54 92.75
CA ASN A 136 -28.65 -66.31 93.35
C ASN A 136 -27.48 -65.83 92.54
N ILE A 137 -26.59 -66.76 92.11
CA ILE A 137 -25.46 -66.43 91.25
C ILE A 137 -25.94 -65.95 89.91
N LEU A 138 -26.96 -66.62 89.32
CA LEU A 138 -27.55 -66.15 88.06
C LEU A 138 -28.16 -64.74 88.15
N LYS A 139 -28.77 -64.40 89.29
CA LYS A 139 -29.31 -63.06 89.55
C LYS A 139 -28.22 -62.02 89.63
N GLU A 140 -27.13 -62.30 90.32
CA GLU A 140 -26.00 -61.43 90.48
C GLU A 140 -25.27 -61.19 89.15
N MET A 141 -25.09 -62.24 88.38
CA MET A 141 -24.48 -62.16 87.01
C MET A 141 -25.40 -61.40 86.05
N GLY A 142 -26.76 -61.61 86.11
CA GLY A 142 -27.66 -60.83 85.30
C GLY A 142 -27.63 -59.34 85.59
N LEU A 143 -27.49 -58.93 86.84
CA LEU A 143 -27.30 -57.52 87.22
C LEU A 143 -25.93 -56.98 86.78
N GLU A 144 -24.87 -57.80 86.93
CA GLU A 144 -23.53 -57.41 86.45
C GLU A 144 -23.49 -57.20 84.90
N LEU A 145 -24.11 -58.13 84.15
CA LEU A 145 -24.22 -58.00 82.68
C LEU A 145 -25.10 -56.79 82.31
N GLU A 146 -26.18 -56.49 83.04
CA GLU A 146 -26.98 -55.29 82.81
C GLU A 146 -26.16 -53.99 82.98
N HIS A 147 -25.39 -53.92 84.04
CA HIS A 147 -24.49 -52.78 84.24
C HIS A 147 -23.41 -52.67 83.16
N LEU A 148 -22.86 -53.79 82.67
CA LEU A 148 -21.86 -53.81 81.61
C LEU A 148 -22.50 -53.34 80.26
N VAL A 149 -23.75 -53.82 79.94
CA VAL A 149 -24.46 -53.36 78.73
C VAL A 149 -24.80 -51.88 78.79
N ALA A 150 -25.23 -51.36 79.96
CA ALA A 150 -25.54 -49.96 80.14
C ALA A 150 -24.25 -49.10 79.90
N ARG A 151 -23.11 -49.53 80.45
CA ARG A 151 -21.86 -48.86 80.29
C ARG A 151 -21.31 -48.95 78.85
N MET A 152 -21.48 -50.08 78.19
CA MET A 152 -21.19 -50.25 76.78
C MET A 152 -21.98 -49.32 75.88
N ASN A 153 -23.28 -49.18 76.14
CA ASN A 153 -24.13 -48.26 75.39
C ASN A 153 -23.73 -46.81 75.62
N ASP A 154 -23.40 -46.38 76.82
CA ASP A 154 -22.94 -45.01 77.09
C ASP A 154 -21.67 -44.70 76.33
N GLU A 155 -20.68 -45.58 76.34
CA GLU A 155 -19.43 -45.41 75.58
C GLU A 155 -19.63 -45.50 74.05
N TYR A 156 -20.59 -46.34 73.57
CA TYR A 156 -20.97 -46.41 72.16
C TYR A 156 -21.53 -45.07 71.66
N TYR A 157 -22.41 -44.45 72.42
CA TYR A 157 -22.96 -43.15 72.03
C TYR A 157 -21.91 -42.03 72.07
N LYS A 158 -21.07 -41.97 73.09
CA LYS A 158 -20.00 -41.01 73.21
C LYS A 158 -19.05 -41.12 72.03
N TYR A 159 -18.58 -42.31 71.73
CA TYR A 159 -17.64 -42.55 70.62
C TYR A 159 -18.28 -42.29 69.26
N GLY A 160 -19.55 -42.61 69.12
CA GLY A 160 -20.36 -42.27 67.92
C GLY A 160 -20.49 -40.77 67.71
N ASP A 161 -20.71 -40.00 68.77
CA ASP A 161 -20.77 -38.55 68.70
C ASP A 161 -19.42 -37.93 68.34
N GLU A 162 -18.32 -38.41 68.90
CA GLU A 162 -16.94 -37.97 68.55
C GLU A 162 -16.66 -38.21 67.07
N ILE A 163 -16.96 -39.40 66.54
CA ILE A 163 -16.77 -39.72 65.11
C ILE A 163 -17.68 -38.86 64.22
N ASN A 164 -18.91 -38.60 64.61
CA ASN A 164 -19.80 -37.74 63.88
C ASN A 164 -19.29 -36.29 63.80
N VAL A 165 -18.71 -35.76 64.88
CA VAL A 165 -18.08 -34.44 64.91
C VAL A 165 -16.87 -34.41 63.99
N ASP A 166 -16.01 -35.43 64.00
CA ASP A 166 -14.87 -35.53 63.12
C ASP A 166 -15.23 -35.65 61.63
N LEU A 167 -16.25 -36.47 61.33
CA LEU A 167 -16.77 -36.58 59.97
C LEU A 167 -17.33 -35.26 59.46
N TYR A 168 -18.10 -34.56 60.30
CA TYR A 168 -18.64 -33.26 59.95
C TYR A 168 -17.54 -32.24 59.69
N SER A 169 -16.51 -32.26 60.54
CA SER A 169 -15.34 -31.40 60.36
C SER A 169 -14.56 -31.71 59.08
N ALA A 170 -14.40 -33.01 58.78
CA ALA A 170 -13.77 -33.47 57.53
C ALA A 170 -14.58 -33.08 56.28
N GLU A 171 -15.90 -33.27 56.32
CA GLU A 171 -16.81 -32.85 55.24
C GLU A 171 -16.73 -31.34 54.99
N LYS A 172 -16.74 -30.55 56.07
CA LYS A 172 -16.61 -29.08 55.96
C LYS A 172 -15.26 -28.67 55.40
N SER A 173 -14.20 -29.36 55.76
CA SER A 173 -12.85 -29.13 55.26
C SER A 173 -12.75 -29.48 53.75
N LEU A 174 -13.35 -30.59 53.33
CA LEU A 174 -13.42 -31.02 51.93
C LEU A 174 -14.22 -30.04 51.05
N LYS A 175 -15.39 -29.57 51.56
CA LYS A 175 -16.16 -28.53 50.89
C LYS A 175 -15.33 -27.24 50.71
N ARG A 176 -14.64 -26.78 51.75
CA ARG A 176 -13.77 -25.59 51.69
C ARG A 176 -12.66 -25.76 50.65
N PHE A 177 -12.04 -26.94 50.62
CA PHE A 177 -11.01 -27.27 49.65
C PHE A 177 -11.53 -27.26 48.20
N ASN A 178 -12.68 -27.84 47.95
CA ASN A 178 -13.33 -27.80 46.62
C ASN A 178 -13.60 -26.36 46.15
N TYR A 179 -14.05 -25.46 47.03
CA TYR A 179 -14.20 -24.05 46.72
C TYR A 179 -12.88 -23.37 46.41
N GLN A 180 -11.81 -23.70 47.11
CA GLN A 180 -10.44 -23.16 46.84
C GLN A 180 -9.95 -23.60 45.45
N ILE A 181 -10.14 -24.89 45.10
CA ILE A 181 -9.78 -25.40 43.77
C ILE A 181 -10.60 -24.67 42.68
N ALA A 182 -11.91 -24.57 42.83
CA ALA A 182 -12.78 -23.92 41.87
C ALA A 182 -12.39 -22.45 41.66
N PHE A 183 -12.09 -21.72 42.75
CA PHE A 183 -11.62 -20.34 42.69
C PHE A 183 -10.27 -20.24 41.97
N ALA A 184 -9.33 -21.11 42.28
CA ALA A 184 -8.00 -21.16 41.67
C ALA A 184 -8.10 -21.42 40.15
N LEU A 185 -8.91 -22.36 39.71
CA LEU A 185 -9.15 -22.66 38.30
C LEU A 185 -9.81 -21.50 37.57
N ALA A 186 -10.76 -20.80 38.23
CA ALA A 186 -11.37 -19.61 37.65
C ALA A 186 -10.35 -18.48 37.43
N VAL A 187 -9.48 -18.21 38.39
CA VAL A 187 -8.39 -17.21 38.26
C VAL A 187 -7.42 -17.58 37.16
N LEU A 188 -6.99 -18.84 37.07
CA LEU A 188 -6.10 -19.32 36.00
C LEU A 188 -6.74 -19.17 34.62
N SER A 189 -8.03 -19.49 34.51
CA SER A 189 -8.79 -19.34 33.26
C SER A 189 -8.88 -17.87 32.83
N LEU A 190 -9.16 -16.96 33.75
CA LEU A 190 -9.20 -15.52 33.49
C LEU A 190 -7.82 -14.98 33.05
N LEU A 191 -6.74 -15.42 33.69
CA LEU A 191 -5.39 -15.05 33.29
C LEU A 191 -5.02 -15.59 31.91
N ALA A 192 -5.41 -16.82 31.58
CA ALA A 192 -5.17 -17.42 30.27
C ALA A 192 -5.96 -16.69 29.17
N ILE A 193 -7.22 -16.35 29.42
CA ILE A 193 -8.03 -15.55 28.48
C ILE A 193 -7.44 -14.16 28.30
N GLY A 194 -7.07 -13.48 29.39
CA GLY A 194 -6.46 -12.15 29.33
C GLY A 194 -5.14 -12.12 28.52
N THR A 195 -4.27 -13.11 28.74
CA THR A 195 -3.03 -13.24 27.96
C THR A 195 -3.30 -13.54 26.49
N ALA A 196 -4.28 -14.39 26.18
CA ALA A 196 -4.65 -14.68 24.79
C ALA A 196 -5.17 -13.44 24.06
N VAL A 197 -6.04 -12.65 24.69
CA VAL A 197 -6.58 -11.40 24.15
C VAL A 197 -5.44 -10.37 23.89
N LEU A 198 -4.53 -10.22 24.84
CA LEU A 198 -3.37 -9.32 24.68
C LEU A 198 -2.45 -9.77 23.53
N LEU A 199 -2.21 -11.07 23.38
CA LEU A 199 -1.38 -11.60 22.29
C LEU A 199 -2.03 -11.41 20.93
N ILE A 200 -3.35 -11.60 20.82
CA ILE A 200 -4.09 -11.37 19.57
C ILE A 200 -4.06 -9.89 19.19
N GLY A 201 -4.39 -9.00 20.12
CA GLY A 201 -4.36 -7.55 19.89
C GLY A 201 -2.96 -7.05 19.49
N ARG A 202 -1.92 -7.60 20.10
CA ARG A 202 -0.54 -7.25 19.74
C ARG A 202 -0.13 -7.76 18.36
N ARG A 203 -0.59 -8.94 17.94
CA ARG A 203 -0.35 -9.44 16.57
C ARG A 203 -0.97 -8.55 15.50
N GLU A 204 -2.19 -8.08 15.72
CA GLU A 204 -2.84 -7.15 14.79
C GLU A 204 -2.11 -5.80 14.71
N THR A 205 -1.67 -5.27 15.85
CA THR A 205 -0.90 -4.03 15.90
C THR A 205 0.44 -4.16 15.17
N ILE A 206 1.16 -5.24 15.38
CA ILE A 206 2.43 -5.50 14.69
C ILE A 206 2.19 -5.61 13.18
N ARG A 207 1.19 -6.37 12.73
CA ARG A 207 0.86 -6.47 11.31
C ARG A 207 0.49 -5.12 10.68
N LYS A 208 -0.27 -4.28 11.39
CA LYS A 208 -0.58 -2.91 10.94
C LYS A 208 0.68 -2.04 10.86
N LEU A 209 1.56 -2.12 11.85
CA LEU A 209 2.83 -1.40 11.84
C LEU A 209 3.75 -1.87 10.72
N GLU A 210 3.86 -3.16 10.47
CA GLU A 210 4.62 -3.72 9.36
C GLU A 210 4.03 -3.29 8.01
N PHE A 211 2.70 -3.30 7.88
CA PHE A 211 2.02 -2.82 6.68
C PHE A 211 2.35 -1.35 6.42
N LEU A 212 2.16 -0.48 7.42
CA LEU A 212 2.43 0.96 7.30
C LEU A 212 3.93 1.28 7.09
N ALA A 213 4.82 0.47 7.67
CA ALA A 213 6.25 0.67 7.50
C ALA A 213 6.77 0.27 6.10
N TRP A 214 6.19 -0.77 5.48
CA TRP A 214 6.74 -1.39 4.28
C TRP A 214 5.86 -1.34 3.05
N ARG A 215 4.63 -0.83 3.14
CA ARG A 215 3.70 -0.71 2.02
C ARG A 215 3.21 0.70 1.82
N ASP A 216 2.83 1.00 0.59
CA ASP A 216 2.12 2.23 0.23
C ASP A 216 0.63 2.09 0.55
N ALA A 217 0.06 3.11 1.19
CA ALA A 217 -1.33 3.05 1.68
C ALA A 217 -2.38 3.06 0.55
N THR A 218 -2.07 3.64 -0.61
CA THR A 218 -2.99 3.74 -1.75
C THR A 218 -2.97 2.49 -2.60
N THR A 219 -1.78 1.94 -2.87
CA THR A 219 -1.57 0.87 -3.86
C THR A 219 -1.27 -0.50 -3.24
N GLU A 220 -0.98 -0.55 -1.94
CA GLU A 220 -0.56 -1.76 -1.21
C GLU A 220 0.74 -2.41 -1.73
N LEU A 221 1.40 -1.84 -2.73
CA LEU A 221 2.73 -2.25 -3.16
C LEU A 221 3.76 -1.99 -2.05
N LYS A 222 4.95 -2.58 -2.17
CA LYS A 222 6.07 -2.17 -1.32
C LYS A 222 6.33 -0.67 -1.49
N ASN A 223 6.75 0.00 -0.42
CA ASN A 223 7.05 1.43 -0.45
C ASN A 223 8.55 1.71 -0.60
N ARG A 224 8.91 2.99 -0.71
CA ARG A 224 10.30 3.46 -0.81
C ARG A 224 11.17 3.03 0.37
N ALA A 225 10.60 2.95 1.60
CA ALA A 225 11.33 2.52 2.78
C ALA A 225 11.72 1.03 2.67
N TRP A 226 10.80 0.19 2.16
CA TRP A 226 11.11 -1.21 1.88
C TRP A 226 12.24 -1.34 0.86
N MET A 227 12.18 -0.58 -0.23
CA MET A 227 13.26 -0.59 -1.24
C MET A 227 14.60 -0.22 -0.62
N SER A 228 14.64 0.85 0.16
CA SER A 228 15.87 1.32 0.82
C SER A 228 16.49 0.27 1.75
N ALA A 229 15.66 -0.51 2.44
CA ALA A 229 16.12 -1.55 3.36
C ALA A 229 16.51 -2.87 2.67
N ASN A 230 15.93 -3.19 1.51
CA ASN A 230 16.06 -4.52 0.88
C ASN A 230 16.82 -4.53 -0.44
N ARG A 231 17.10 -3.38 -1.04
CA ARG A 231 17.75 -3.28 -2.35
C ARG A 231 19.11 -3.98 -2.42
N ASP A 232 19.94 -3.81 -1.37
CA ASP A 232 21.27 -4.44 -1.31
C ASP A 232 21.15 -5.95 -1.09
N VAL A 233 20.16 -6.38 -0.32
CA VAL A 233 19.85 -7.81 -0.12
C VAL A 233 19.44 -8.48 -1.43
N MET A 234 18.64 -7.81 -2.26
CA MET A 234 18.27 -8.34 -3.59
C MET A 234 19.47 -8.41 -4.53
N LEU A 235 20.35 -7.41 -4.51
CA LEU A 235 21.58 -7.40 -5.28
C LEU A 235 22.51 -8.56 -4.89
N ASP A 236 22.71 -8.77 -3.59
CA ASP A 236 23.54 -9.86 -3.08
C ASP A 236 22.94 -11.23 -3.40
N ARG A 237 21.61 -11.37 -3.34
CA ARG A 237 20.91 -12.58 -3.79
C ARG A 237 21.19 -12.90 -5.26
N ALA A 238 21.07 -11.91 -6.13
CA ALA A 238 21.37 -12.08 -7.55
C ALA A 238 22.82 -12.47 -7.76
N ARG A 239 23.76 -11.79 -7.06
CA ARG A 239 25.20 -12.09 -7.10
C ARG A 239 25.53 -13.51 -6.67
N LEU A 240 24.98 -13.96 -5.53
CA LEU A 240 25.22 -15.31 -4.99
C LEU A 240 24.59 -16.40 -5.87
N ALA A 241 23.48 -16.13 -6.52
CA ALA A 241 22.81 -17.04 -7.44
C ALA A 241 23.46 -17.07 -8.85
N GLY A 242 24.43 -16.18 -9.15
CA GLY A 242 24.98 -16.01 -10.50
C GLY A 242 23.99 -15.46 -11.52
N LYS A 243 22.91 -14.81 -11.05
CA LYS A 243 21.82 -14.25 -11.85
C LYS A 243 21.99 -12.74 -12.03
N GLN A 244 21.19 -12.15 -12.93
CA GLN A 244 21.08 -10.71 -13.08
C GLN A 244 20.02 -10.14 -12.11
N LEU A 245 20.24 -8.93 -11.61
CA LEU A 245 19.20 -8.09 -11.02
C LEU A 245 18.84 -7.00 -12.02
N ARG A 246 17.60 -6.95 -12.43
CA ARG A 246 17.03 -5.93 -13.32
C ARG A 246 16.23 -4.94 -12.50
N LEU A 247 16.53 -3.69 -12.64
CA LEU A 247 15.85 -2.58 -11.99
C LEU A 247 15.12 -1.76 -13.06
N PHE A 248 13.82 -1.79 -13.02
CA PHE A 248 12.94 -0.95 -13.84
C PHE A 248 12.48 0.24 -13.00
N LEU A 249 12.64 1.44 -13.50
CA LEU A 249 12.00 2.65 -13.00
C LEU A 249 10.87 3.01 -13.96
N ILE A 250 9.71 3.31 -13.43
CA ILE A 250 8.47 3.51 -14.15
C ILE A 250 7.85 4.82 -13.67
N ASP A 251 7.43 5.66 -14.59
CA ASP A 251 6.77 6.93 -14.30
C ASP A 251 5.52 7.07 -15.18
N LEU A 252 4.41 7.48 -14.58
CA LEU A 252 3.13 7.60 -15.29
C LEU A 252 3.08 8.91 -16.07
N ASP A 253 2.96 8.80 -17.38
CA ASP A 253 2.89 9.95 -18.27
C ASP A 253 1.62 10.77 -18.02
N HIS A 254 1.79 12.08 -17.87
CA HIS A 254 0.69 13.03 -17.69
C HIS A 254 -0.24 12.77 -16.48
N PHE A 255 0.23 12.08 -15.44
CA PHE A 255 -0.56 11.78 -14.24
C PHE A 255 -1.16 13.05 -13.59
N LYS A 256 -0.39 14.13 -13.55
CA LYS A 256 -0.88 15.42 -13.07
C LYS A 256 -2.10 15.91 -13.86
N SER A 257 -2.07 15.80 -15.20
CA SER A 257 -3.20 16.20 -16.04
C SER A 257 -4.45 15.36 -15.76
N VAL A 258 -4.30 14.07 -15.42
CA VAL A 258 -5.42 13.22 -15.01
C VAL A 258 -6.02 13.74 -13.70
N ASN A 259 -5.18 14.07 -12.72
CA ASN A 259 -5.64 14.67 -11.45
C ASN A 259 -6.36 16.01 -11.68
N ASP A 260 -5.78 16.88 -12.50
CA ASP A 260 -6.31 18.22 -12.76
C ASP A 260 -7.64 18.16 -13.54
N THR A 261 -7.81 17.16 -14.43
CA THR A 261 -9.00 17.01 -15.27
C THR A 261 -10.14 16.25 -14.58
N PHE A 262 -9.83 15.15 -13.88
CA PHE A 262 -10.81 14.21 -13.35
C PHE A 262 -10.83 14.16 -11.81
N GLY A 263 -9.96 14.91 -11.16
CA GLY A 263 -9.82 14.95 -9.71
C GLY A 263 -8.93 13.83 -9.12
N HIS A 264 -8.43 14.07 -7.92
CA HIS A 264 -7.51 13.13 -7.22
C HIS A 264 -8.09 11.74 -7.01
N HIS A 265 -9.42 11.61 -6.89
CA HIS A 265 -10.06 10.30 -6.75
C HIS A 265 -9.82 9.39 -7.96
N ILE A 266 -9.91 9.93 -9.18
CA ILE A 266 -9.63 9.18 -10.42
C ILE A 266 -8.12 8.89 -10.52
N GLY A 267 -7.26 9.82 -10.11
CA GLY A 267 -5.83 9.58 -10.00
C GLY A 267 -5.48 8.42 -9.06
N ASP A 268 -6.14 8.34 -7.90
CA ASP A 268 -5.95 7.22 -6.97
C ASP A 268 -6.43 5.88 -7.56
N LEU A 269 -7.53 5.87 -8.32
CA LEU A 269 -7.98 4.68 -9.05
C LEU A 269 -6.99 4.28 -10.13
N LEU A 270 -6.41 5.24 -10.84
CA LEU A 270 -5.35 4.98 -11.83
C LEU A 270 -4.11 4.35 -11.18
N LEU A 271 -3.66 4.89 -10.04
CA LEU A 271 -2.54 4.31 -9.28
C LEU A 271 -2.82 2.88 -8.83
N LYS A 272 -4.05 2.57 -8.42
CA LYS A 272 -4.46 1.20 -8.07
C LYS A 272 -4.47 0.27 -9.27
N ALA A 273 -5.00 0.71 -10.42
CA ALA A 273 -4.98 -0.07 -11.65
C ALA A 273 -3.55 -0.41 -12.11
N VAL A 274 -2.63 0.56 -12.02
CA VAL A 274 -1.19 0.35 -12.27
C VAL A 274 -0.63 -0.66 -11.28
N ALA A 275 -0.96 -0.54 -10.00
CA ALA A 275 -0.49 -1.46 -8.97
C ALA A 275 -0.97 -2.91 -9.21
N GLU A 276 -2.20 -3.10 -9.64
CA GLU A 276 -2.72 -4.43 -10.01
C GLU A 276 -1.93 -5.06 -11.16
N ILE A 277 -1.58 -4.26 -12.18
CA ILE A 277 -0.72 -4.70 -13.28
C ILE A 277 0.65 -5.13 -12.75
N LEU A 278 1.27 -4.29 -11.90
CA LEU A 278 2.59 -4.59 -11.34
C LEU A 278 2.56 -5.78 -10.38
N GLN A 279 1.49 -5.96 -9.61
CA GLN A 279 1.30 -7.15 -8.77
C GLN A 279 1.15 -8.43 -9.60
N SER A 280 0.55 -8.35 -10.79
CA SER A 280 0.38 -9.52 -11.66
C SER A 280 1.70 -10.12 -12.15
N VAL A 281 2.79 -9.36 -12.12
CA VAL A 281 4.13 -9.81 -12.49
C VAL A 281 5.00 -10.18 -11.30
N GLU A 282 4.56 -9.90 -10.06
CA GLU A 282 5.30 -10.26 -8.85
C GLU A 282 5.50 -11.76 -8.73
N ARG A 283 6.68 -12.15 -8.26
CA ARG A 283 7.01 -13.53 -7.88
C ARG A 283 7.75 -13.48 -6.55
N PRO A 284 7.35 -14.30 -5.57
CA PRO A 284 8.03 -14.32 -4.29
C PRO A 284 9.55 -14.48 -4.47
N ASP A 285 10.31 -13.61 -3.84
CA ASP A 285 11.78 -13.60 -3.84
C ASP A 285 12.49 -13.33 -5.19
N GLU A 286 11.78 -13.26 -6.30
CA GLU A 286 12.34 -13.02 -7.64
C GLU A 286 11.92 -11.67 -8.23
N VAL A 287 10.64 -11.32 -8.16
CA VAL A 287 10.11 -10.07 -8.74
C VAL A 287 9.30 -9.32 -7.70
N VAL A 288 9.69 -8.09 -7.42
CA VAL A 288 9.04 -7.21 -6.43
C VAL A 288 8.66 -5.90 -7.07
N ALA A 289 7.41 -5.51 -6.91
CA ALA A 289 6.89 -4.22 -7.34
C ALA A 289 6.84 -3.23 -6.17
N ILE A 290 7.18 -1.98 -6.45
CA ILE A 290 7.42 -0.95 -5.44
C ILE A 290 6.82 0.35 -5.94
N ARG A 291 6.16 1.12 -5.06
CA ARG A 291 5.83 2.52 -5.32
C ARG A 291 6.82 3.42 -4.60
N LEU A 292 7.47 4.31 -5.35
CA LEU A 292 8.48 5.22 -4.81
C LEU A 292 7.86 6.50 -4.25
N GLY A 293 6.73 6.94 -4.81
CA GLY A 293 5.96 8.11 -4.41
C GLY A 293 5.31 8.79 -5.61
N GLY A 294 4.23 9.54 -5.41
CA GLY A 294 3.53 10.20 -6.52
C GLY A 294 3.11 9.20 -7.60
N ASP A 295 3.59 9.40 -8.80
CA ASP A 295 3.41 8.61 -10.02
C ASP A 295 4.60 7.69 -10.36
N GLU A 296 5.59 7.60 -9.46
CA GLU A 296 6.80 6.81 -9.65
C GLU A 296 6.69 5.41 -9.04
N PHE A 297 7.03 4.41 -9.84
CA PHE A 297 7.09 3.00 -9.45
C PHE A 297 8.45 2.39 -9.80
N ALA A 298 8.77 1.28 -9.17
CA ALA A 298 9.92 0.46 -9.52
C ALA A 298 9.57 -1.02 -9.52
N VAL A 299 10.26 -1.79 -10.37
CA VAL A 299 10.23 -3.25 -10.33
C VAL A 299 11.66 -3.76 -10.24
N MET A 300 11.92 -4.59 -9.24
CA MET A 300 13.20 -5.30 -9.09
C MET A 300 12.98 -6.77 -9.44
N ALA A 301 13.71 -7.28 -10.42
CA ALA A 301 13.55 -8.65 -10.91
C ALA A 301 14.89 -9.40 -10.98
N ILE A 302 14.97 -10.55 -10.30
CA ILE A 302 16.11 -11.47 -10.38
C ILE A 302 15.80 -12.53 -11.43
N GLY A 303 16.68 -12.72 -12.41
CA GLY A 303 16.48 -13.69 -13.48
C GLY A 303 17.79 -14.12 -14.14
N ASP A 304 17.70 -15.15 -14.98
CA ASP A 304 18.85 -15.67 -15.72
C ASP A 304 19.33 -14.67 -16.78
N ARG A 305 20.63 -14.67 -17.08
CA ARG A 305 21.27 -13.77 -18.03
C ARG A 305 20.68 -13.81 -19.45
N HIS A 306 20.15 -14.96 -19.84
CA HIS A 306 19.60 -15.19 -21.18
C HIS A 306 18.06 -15.14 -21.24
N ALA A 307 17.38 -15.00 -20.10
CA ALA A 307 15.94 -14.76 -20.12
C ALA A 307 15.71 -13.33 -20.62
N ALA A 308 14.93 -13.18 -21.67
CA ALA A 308 14.68 -11.91 -22.34
C ALA A 308 14.36 -10.79 -21.32
N ALA A 309 15.37 -9.98 -20.98
CA ALA A 309 15.20 -8.80 -20.12
C ALA A 309 14.17 -7.87 -20.73
N ASP A 310 14.21 -7.77 -22.05
CA ASP A 310 13.32 -6.96 -22.86
C ASP A 310 11.88 -7.46 -22.79
N ALA A 311 11.64 -8.79 -22.64
CA ALA A 311 10.29 -9.34 -22.59
C ALA A 311 9.48 -8.89 -21.36
N LEU A 312 10.09 -8.67 -20.18
CA LEU A 312 9.38 -8.12 -19.04
C LEU A 312 9.13 -6.62 -19.23
N GLY A 313 10.12 -5.89 -19.71
CA GLY A 313 10.00 -4.46 -20.01
C GLY A 313 8.93 -4.18 -21.08
N ASP A 314 8.95 -4.92 -22.19
CA ASP A 314 7.94 -4.82 -23.24
C ASP A 314 6.54 -5.19 -22.75
N ARG A 315 6.42 -6.24 -21.94
CA ARG A 315 5.14 -6.64 -21.33
C ARG A 315 4.60 -5.56 -20.39
N LEU A 316 5.45 -4.98 -19.54
CA LEU A 316 5.09 -3.86 -18.68
C LEU A 316 4.65 -2.65 -19.50
N ARG A 317 5.43 -2.27 -20.52
CA ARG A 317 5.09 -1.19 -21.45
C ARG A 317 3.74 -1.44 -22.12
N GLU A 318 3.52 -2.64 -22.65
CA GLU A 318 2.25 -2.97 -23.33
C GLU A 318 1.05 -2.91 -22.38
N GLN A 319 1.19 -3.41 -21.15
CA GLN A 319 0.10 -3.42 -20.17
C GLN A 319 -0.19 -2.05 -19.58
N LEU A 320 0.85 -1.23 -19.36
CA LEU A 320 0.72 0.12 -18.80
C LEU A 320 0.30 1.17 -19.84
N ASN A 321 0.38 0.87 -21.15
CA ASN A 321 0.00 1.79 -22.23
C ASN A 321 -1.35 1.42 -22.85
N ARG A 322 -2.37 1.21 -22.01
CA ARG A 322 -3.74 0.86 -22.42
C ARG A 322 -4.73 1.91 -21.93
N PHE A 323 -5.95 1.83 -22.42
CA PHE A 323 -7.06 2.55 -21.83
C PHE A 323 -7.60 1.78 -20.63
N ALA A 324 -7.83 2.48 -19.51
CA ALA A 324 -8.54 1.97 -18.34
C ALA A 324 -9.91 2.65 -18.23
N GLU A 325 -10.92 1.87 -17.89
CA GLU A 325 -12.22 2.39 -17.53
C GLU A 325 -12.25 2.59 -16.00
N LEU A 326 -12.20 3.85 -15.56
CA LEU A 326 -12.12 4.23 -14.16
C LEU A 326 -13.36 5.05 -13.78
N ALA A 327 -14.24 4.48 -12.98
CA ALA A 327 -15.48 5.12 -12.53
C ALA A 327 -16.33 5.70 -13.69
N GLY A 328 -16.39 4.99 -14.84
CA GLY A 328 -17.13 5.41 -16.02
C GLY A 328 -16.38 6.38 -16.95
N HIS A 329 -15.11 6.67 -16.66
CA HIS A 329 -14.25 7.48 -17.52
C HIS A 329 -13.23 6.60 -18.24
N HIS A 330 -13.07 6.81 -19.55
CA HIS A 330 -12.01 6.20 -20.35
C HIS A 330 -10.73 7.03 -20.20
N VAL A 331 -9.82 6.57 -19.34
CA VAL A 331 -8.54 7.23 -19.09
C VAL A 331 -7.43 6.47 -19.83
N ARG A 332 -6.65 7.17 -20.64
CA ARG A 332 -5.45 6.60 -21.26
C ARG A 332 -4.38 6.47 -20.19
N MET A 333 -4.00 5.24 -19.86
CA MET A 333 -2.78 5.00 -19.10
C MET A 333 -1.60 5.17 -20.05
N GLY A 334 -0.55 5.82 -19.60
CA GLY A 334 0.72 5.92 -20.30
C GLY A 334 1.82 5.81 -19.26
N ALA A 335 2.89 5.07 -19.55
CA ALA A 335 4.03 4.98 -18.66
C ALA A 335 5.33 4.92 -19.44
N SER A 336 6.32 5.70 -19.00
CA SER A 336 7.70 5.63 -19.46
C SER A 336 8.49 4.73 -18.54
N ILE A 337 9.36 3.87 -19.09
CA ILE A 337 10.09 2.84 -18.36
C ILE A 337 11.58 2.91 -18.71
N GLY A 338 12.43 3.04 -17.69
CA GLY A 338 13.88 2.94 -17.81
C GLY A 338 14.40 1.70 -17.07
N MET A 339 15.30 0.95 -17.66
CA MET A 339 15.88 -0.27 -17.08
C MET A 339 17.40 -0.23 -17.02
N ALA A 340 17.96 -0.65 -15.88
CA ALA A 340 19.36 -1.03 -15.74
C ALA A 340 19.50 -2.41 -15.12
N CYS A 341 20.55 -3.16 -15.46
CA CYS A 341 20.78 -4.50 -14.94
C CYS A 341 22.18 -4.69 -14.36
N PHE A 342 22.24 -5.41 -13.24
CA PHE A 342 23.47 -5.93 -12.67
C PHE A 342 23.86 -7.25 -13.35
N PRO A 343 25.13 -7.50 -13.63
CA PRO A 343 26.30 -6.65 -13.39
C PRO A 343 26.66 -5.68 -14.55
N GLU A 344 25.95 -5.72 -15.68
CA GLU A 344 26.32 -5.06 -16.94
C GLU A 344 26.26 -3.53 -16.85
N HIS A 345 25.27 -3.00 -16.15
CA HIS A 345 25.00 -1.57 -16.06
C HIS A 345 25.37 -0.98 -14.68
N GLY A 346 26.08 -1.72 -13.83
CA GLY A 346 26.56 -1.25 -12.54
C GLY A 346 26.88 -2.36 -11.58
N SER A 347 27.83 -2.13 -10.67
CA SER A 347 28.26 -3.10 -9.64
C SER A 347 27.53 -2.92 -8.31
N ASP A 348 26.87 -1.79 -8.12
CA ASP A 348 26.13 -1.41 -6.91
C ASP A 348 24.77 -0.81 -7.27
N ILE A 349 23.89 -0.79 -6.27
CA ILE A 349 22.49 -0.39 -6.49
C ILE A 349 22.34 1.12 -6.79
N SER A 350 23.23 1.95 -6.29
CA SER A 350 23.18 3.39 -6.51
C SER A 350 23.52 3.72 -7.97
N THR A 351 24.48 3.02 -8.54
CA THR A 351 24.82 3.09 -9.96
C THR A 351 23.68 2.57 -10.84
N LEU A 352 23.05 1.44 -10.45
CA LEU A 352 21.90 0.90 -11.18
C LEU A 352 20.70 1.86 -11.17
N LEU A 353 20.40 2.48 -10.02
CA LEU A 353 19.34 3.47 -9.92
C LEU A 353 19.58 4.66 -10.83
N ARG A 354 20.78 5.25 -10.77
CA ARG A 354 21.15 6.38 -11.65
C ARG A 354 21.04 6.02 -13.13
N ASN A 355 21.50 4.84 -13.50
CA ASN A 355 21.50 4.40 -14.89
C ASN A 355 20.09 4.06 -15.39
N ALA A 356 19.23 3.47 -14.53
CA ALA A 356 17.83 3.27 -14.86
C ALA A 356 17.06 4.60 -14.99
N ASP A 357 17.38 5.59 -14.14
CA ASP A 357 16.80 6.94 -14.21
C ASP A 357 17.20 7.66 -15.49
N SER A 358 18.47 7.57 -15.90
CA SER A 358 18.92 8.10 -17.19
C SER A 358 18.19 7.48 -18.38
N ALA A 359 17.93 6.16 -18.32
CA ALA A 359 17.15 5.46 -19.35
C ALA A 359 15.67 5.88 -19.34
N LEU A 360 15.08 6.06 -18.15
CA LEU A 360 13.71 6.56 -17.98
C LEU A 360 13.55 7.97 -18.56
N TYR A 361 14.53 8.83 -18.30
CA TYR A 361 14.54 10.17 -18.86
C TYR A 361 14.53 10.16 -20.39
N VAL A 362 15.36 9.29 -21.00
CA VAL A 362 15.37 9.13 -22.47
C VAL A 362 14.02 8.60 -22.98
N ALA A 363 13.41 7.63 -22.30
CA ALA A 363 12.08 7.15 -22.67
C ALA A 363 11.03 8.27 -22.66
N LYS A 364 11.09 9.18 -21.68
CA LYS A 364 10.23 10.37 -21.64
C LYS A 364 10.55 11.34 -22.77
N ALA A 365 11.82 11.50 -23.13
CA ALA A 365 12.27 12.42 -24.17
C ALA A 365 11.92 11.95 -25.59
N GLU A 366 11.89 10.65 -25.84
CA GLU A 366 11.59 10.05 -27.16
C GLU A 366 10.09 9.97 -27.49
N GLY A 367 9.24 10.61 -26.70
CA GLY A 367 7.79 10.71 -26.98
C GLY A 367 6.92 10.06 -25.93
N ARG A 368 7.48 9.64 -24.77
CA ARG A 368 6.80 8.97 -23.65
C ARG A 368 6.20 7.60 -24.02
N SER A 369 5.64 6.92 -23.04
CA SER A 369 5.04 5.58 -23.22
C SER A 369 6.00 4.55 -23.82
N GLY A 370 7.32 4.77 -23.62
CA GLY A 370 8.43 3.97 -24.13
C GLY A 370 9.06 3.10 -23.06
N PHE A 371 9.84 2.10 -23.52
CA PHE A 371 10.73 1.30 -22.69
C PHE A 371 12.16 1.43 -23.24
N VAL A 372 13.09 1.87 -22.39
CA VAL A 372 14.49 2.06 -22.74
C VAL A 372 15.38 1.29 -21.78
N THR A 373 16.25 0.46 -22.32
CA THR A 373 17.31 -0.21 -21.58
C THR A 373 18.55 0.68 -21.56
N PHE A 374 19.14 0.88 -20.41
CA PHE A 374 20.36 1.68 -20.28
C PHE A 374 21.48 1.14 -21.15
N SER A 375 22.20 2.06 -21.77
CA SER A 375 23.50 1.81 -22.40
C SER A 375 24.43 3.00 -22.11
N PRO A 376 25.77 2.84 -22.19
CA PRO A 376 26.68 3.96 -21.98
C PRO A 376 26.45 5.15 -22.92
N ALA A 377 25.90 4.91 -24.11
CA ALA A 377 25.53 5.97 -25.06
C ALA A 377 24.41 6.88 -24.50
N ILE A 378 23.49 6.32 -23.72
CA ILE A 378 22.38 7.04 -23.07
C ILE A 378 22.88 8.04 -22.03
N LEU A 379 23.96 7.72 -21.32
CA LEU A 379 24.54 8.64 -20.34
C LEU A 379 25.03 9.92 -21.00
N ASN A 380 25.72 9.79 -22.13
CA ASN A 380 26.17 10.93 -22.89
C ASN A 380 24.99 11.77 -23.43
N GLN A 381 23.95 11.11 -23.90
CA GLN A 381 22.74 11.78 -24.39
C GLN A 381 22.01 12.52 -23.26
N PHE A 382 21.91 11.90 -22.08
CA PHE A 382 21.33 12.50 -20.87
C PHE A 382 22.11 13.73 -20.39
N ASP A 383 23.47 13.62 -20.29
CA ASP A 383 24.31 14.73 -19.87
C ASP A 383 24.27 15.89 -20.88
N MET A 384 24.28 15.59 -22.18
CA MET A 384 24.08 16.59 -23.23
C MET A 384 22.74 17.30 -23.08
N GLN A 385 21.67 16.58 -22.83
CA GLN A 385 20.32 17.12 -22.76
C GLN A 385 20.14 18.01 -21.51
N LEU A 386 20.68 17.60 -20.36
CA LEU A 386 20.72 18.44 -19.15
C LEU A 386 21.53 19.72 -19.38
N GLY A 387 22.65 19.62 -20.09
CA GLY A 387 23.45 20.77 -20.49
C GLY A 387 22.68 21.76 -21.38
N GLU A 388 21.89 21.24 -22.31
CA GLU A 388 21.05 22.03 -23.20
C GLU A 388 19.90 22.73 -22.44
N GLU A 389 19.20 22.04 -21.52
CA GLU A 389 18.17 22.66 -20.69
C GLU A 389 18.73 23.77 -19.78
N ALA A 390 19.91 23.53 -19.19
CA ALA A 390 20.62 24.55 -18.42
C ALA A 390 21.02 25.73 -19.30
N GLY A 391 21.42 25.47 -20.55
CA GLY A 391 21.70 26.47 -21.55
C GLY A 391 20.48 27.35 -21.87
N ILE A 392 19.32 26.75 -22.12
CA ILE A 392 18.07 27.49 -22.38
C ILE A 392 17.68 28.36 -21.17
N LYS A 393 17.73 27.82 -19.94
CA LYS A 393 17.47 28.60 -18.71
C LYS A 393 18.40 29.81 -18.59
N ARG A 394 19.69 29.64 -18.90
CA ARG A 394 20.65 30.74 -18.93
C ARG A 394 20.26 31.76 -20.00
N ALA A 395 19.94 31.29 -21.22
CA ALA A 395 19.57 32.15 -22.36
C ALA A 395 18.35 33.02 -22.05
N LEU A 396 17.37 32.50 -21.36
CA LEU A 396 16.19 33.24 -20.87
C LEU A 396 16.58 34.35 -19.87
N ASN A 397 17.50 34.06 -18.95
CA ASN A 397 17.93 35.00 -17.93
C ASN A 397 18.93 36.08 -18.44
N CYS A 398 19.68 35.74 -19.46
CA CYS A 398 20.74 36.61 -19.99
C CYS A 398 20.37 37.32 -21.32
N ASP A 399 19.09 37.25 -21.73
CA ASP A 399 18.57 37.88 -22.97
C ASP A 399 19.30 37.43 -24.23
N GLU A 400 19.67 36.15 -24.31
CA GLU A 400 20.41 35.57 -25.46
C GLU A 400 19.50 35.24 -26.64
N PHE A 401 18.16 35.24 -26.47
CA PHE A 401 17.17 35.06 -27.52
C PHE A 401 16.89 36.38 -28.26
N PHE A 402 16.91 36.34 -29.60
CA PHE A 402 16.54 37.46 -30.44
C PHE A 402 15.66 37.01 -31.60
N LEU A 403 15.03 37.95 -32.29
CA LEU A 403 14.14 37.68 -33.41
C LEU A 403 14.76 38.07 -34.73
N VAL A 404 14.53 37.23 -35.73
CA VAL A 404 14.64 37.58 -37.15
C VAL A 404 13.27 37.51 -37.77
N TRP A 405 13.05 38.17 -38.87
CA TRP A 405 11.75 38.43 -39.41
C TRP A 405 11.67 37.93 -40.83
N GLN A 406 10.66 37.07 -41.16
CA GLN A 406 10.41 36.61 -42.51
C GLN A 406 9.24 37.38 -43.11
N PRO A 407 9.49 38.23 -44.15
CA PRO A 407 8.42 39.00 -44.79
C PRO A 407 7.39 38.13 -45.48
N GLN A 408 6.10 38.53 -45.33
CA GLN A 408 4.94 37.93 -45.98
C GLN A 408 4.40 38.88 -47.04
N PHE A 409 4.12 38.33 -48.22
CA PHE A 409 3.70 39.13 -49.37
C PHE A 409 2.32 38.72 -49.87
N GLU A 410 1.46 39.71 -50.15
CA GLU A 410 0.23 39.53 -50.89
C GLU A 410 0.53 39.26 -52.35
N LEU A 411 0.07 38.14 -52.89
CA LEU A 411 0.45 37.73 -54.26
C LEU A 411 -0.22 38.54 -55.36
N ALA A 412 -1.41 39.09 -55.09
CA ALA A 412 -2.12 39.93 -56.06
C ALA A 412 -1.41 41.27 -56.34
N THR A 413 -0.82 41.86 -55.29
CA THR A 413 -0.26 43.22 -55.36
C THR A 413 1.27 43.26 -55.26
N GLY A 414 1.91 42.19 -54.76
CA GLY A 414 3.33 42.16 -54.38
C GLY A 414 3.64 42.98 -53.13
N ARG A 415 2.66 43.43 -52.40
CA ARG A 415 2.79 44.24 -51.20
C ARG A 415 3.15 43.36 -50.00
N MET A 416 4.08 43.86 -49.17
CA MET A 416 4.36 43.23 -47.89
C MET A 416 3.20 43.50 -46.93
N ILE A 417 2.55 42.43 -46.42
CA ILE A 417 1.35 42.49 -45.56
C ILE A 417 1.66 42.09 -44.13
N GLY A 418 2.86 41.58 -43.86
CA GLY A 418 3.25 41.15 -42.51
C GLY A 418 4.64 40.59 -42.47
N ALA A 419 5.05 40.13 -41.30
CA ALA A 419 6.28 39.37 -41.09
C ALA A 419 6.10 38.37 -39.95
N GLU A 420 6.68 37.20 -40.12
CA GLU A 420 6.77 36.17 -39.11
C GLU A 420 7.97 36.37 -38.22
N ALA A 421 7.79 36.36 -36.89
CA ALA A 421 8.85 36.46 -35.88
C ALA A 421 9.44 35.08 -35.64
N LEU A 422 10.70 34.92 -36.04
CA LEU A 422 11.42 33.66 -35.92
C LEU A 422 12.53 33.80 -34.86
N VAL A 423 12.35 33.08 -33.73
CA VAL A 423 13.33 33.11 -32.64
C VAL A 423 14.67 32.52 -33.05
N ARG A 424 15.75 33.13 -32.55
CA ARG A 424 17.14 32.68 -32.69
C ARG A 424 17.80 32.75 -31.31
N TRP A 425 18.73 31.85 -31.07
CA TRP A 425 19.52 31.86 -29.84
C TRP A 425 20.97 32.15 -30.18
N ARG A 426 21.55 33.21 -29.61
CA ARG A 426 22.96 33.55 -29.75
C ARG A 426 23.71 32.87 -28.62
N ASP A 427 24.51 31.84 -28.96
CA ASP A 427 25.33 31.16 -27.97
C ASP A 427 26.51 32.07 -27.59
N PRO A 428 26.63 32.51 -26.34
CA PRO A 428 27.69 33.42 -25.91
C PRO A 428 29.09 32.78 -25.91
N ALA A 429 29.17 31.44 -25.80
CA ALA A 429 30.45 30.73 -25.77
C ALA A 429 31.09 30.62 -27.15
N SER A 430 30.30 30.40 -28.20
CA SER A 430 30.77 30.22 -29.57
C SER A 430 30.49 31.43 -30.48
N GLY A 431 29.61 32.34 -30.08
CA GLY A 431 29.06 33.41 -30.93
C GLY A 431 28.11 32.88 -32.02
N ALA A 432 27.89 31.60 -32.11
CA ALA A 432 27.05 30.97 -33.13
C ALA A 432 25.57 31.26 -32.92
N ILE A 433 24.84 31.38 -34.03
CA ILE A 433 23.37 31.50 -34.01
C ILE A 433 22.76 30.10 -34.10
N ARG A 434 22.05 29.70 -33.06
CA ARG A 434 21.32 28.44 -33.00
C ARG A 434 19.90 28.63 -33.54
N LEU A 435 19.50 27.71 -34.42
CA LEU A 435 18.16 27.69 -35.03
C LEU A 435 17.13 27.02 -34.12
N PRO A 436 15.83 27.34 -34.23
CA PRO A 436 14.76 26.79 -33.39
C PRO A 436 14.76 25.28 -33.32
N MET A 437 14.96 24.57 -34.41
CA MET A 437 15.00 23.11 -34.47
C MET A 437 16.05 22.47 -33.51
N SER A 438 17.07 23.22 -33.07
CA SER A 438 18.06 22.69 -32.13
C SER A 438 17.70 22.84 -30.66
N PHE A 439 16.78 23.74 -30.28
CA PHE A 439 16.45 24.00 -28.86
C PHE A 439 14.94 24.00 -28.54
N ILE A 440 14.05 24.31 -29.51
CA ILE A 440 12.58 24.29 -29.25
C ILE A 440 12.10 22.91 -28.82
N PRO A 441 12.49 21.78 -29.46
CA PRO A 441 12.06 20.46 -28.98
C PRO A 441 12.51 20.15 -27.52
N ILE A 442 13.65 20.69 -27.11
CA ILE A 442 14.16 20.55 -25.74
C ILE A 442 13.34 21.43 -24.78
N ALA A 443 13.07 22.68 -25.17
CA ALA A 443 12.24 23.60 -24.41
C ALA A 443 10.81 23.06 -24.22
N GLU A 444 10.24 22.44 -25.25
CA GLU A 444 8.91 21.80 -25.17
C GLU A 444 8.88 20.62 -24.19
N ARG A 445 9.91 19.77 -24.18
CA ARG A 445 10.00 18.64 -23.24
C ARG A 445 10.14 19.07 -21.78
N SER A 446 10.90 20.14 -21.54
CA SER A 446 11.26 20.63 -20.21
C SER A 446 10.34 21.73 -19.65
N ASP A 447 9.20 22.02 -20.29
CA ASP A 447 8.28 23.14 -20.00
C ASP A 447 8.91 24.55 -20.08
N LEU A 448 10.18 24.66 -20.48
CA LEU A 448 10.84 25.94 -20.71
C LEU A 448 10.26 26.70 -21.90
N ILE A 449 9.53 26.02 -22.75
CA ILE A 449 8.85 26.63 -23.90
C ILE A 449 7.86 27.73 -23.46
N LEU A 450 7.23 27.58 -22.28
CA LEU A 450 6.32 28.61 -21.75
C LEU A 450 7.03 29.96 -21.56
N GLU A 451 8.27 29.93 -21.08
CA GLU A 451 9.06 31.14 -20.87
C GLU A 451 9.68 31.65 -22.19
N VAL A 452 10.06 30.74 -23.10
CA VAL A 452 10.49 31.11 -24.45
C VAL A 452 9.38 31.82 -25.21
N ASP A 453 8.15 31.29 -25.21
CA ASP A 453 7.00 31.90 -25.86
C ASP A 453 6.68 33.28 -25.30
N LYS A 454 6.78 33.49 -23.99
CA LYS A 454 6.62 34.81 -23.36
C LYS A 454 7.68 35.81 -23.85
N VAL A 455 8.94 35.40 -23.91
CA VAL A 455 10.05 36.26 -24.40
C VAL A 455 9.82 36.61 -25.86
N VAL A 456 9.48 35.63 -26.69
CA VAL A 456 9.20 35.83 -28.13
C VAL A 456 8.03 36.79 -28.32
N LEU A 457 6.90 36.55 -27.64
CA LEU A 457 5.70 37.40 -27.70
C LEU A 457 6.02 38.86 -27.32
N SER A 458 6.71 39.04 -26.18
CA SER A 458 7.05 40.38 -25.68
C SER A 458 7.95 41.14 -26.68
N LYS A 459 9.01 40.48 -27.21
CA LYS A 459 9.91 41.10 -28.18
C LYS A 459 9.17 41.38 -29.50
N ALA A 460 8.33 40.48 -29.96
CA ALA A 460 7.57 40.64 -31.21
C ALA A 460 6.57 41.79 -31.11
N CYS A 461 5.77 41.85 -30.02
CA CYS A 461 4.81 42.94 -29.83
C CYS A 461 5.49 44.30 -29.71
N LEU A 462 6.59 44.37 -28.95
CA LEU A 462 7.37 45.62 -28.81
C LEU A 462 7.89 46.11 -30.16
N GLN A 463 8.40 45.23 -30.99
CA GLN A 463 8.90 45.60 -32.33
C GLN A 463 7.77 45.93 -33.31
N ALA A 464 6.67 45.16 -33.32
CA ALA A 464 5.51 45.44 -34.13
C ALA A 464 4.88 46.82 -33.78
N ALA A 465 4.85 47.20 -32.50
CA ALA A 465 4.41 48.53 -32.08
C ALA A 465 5.28 49.65 -32.62
N ARG A 466 6.62 49.44 -32.68
CA ARG A 466 7.55 50.40 -33.30
C ARG A 466 7.34 50.54 -34.80
N TRP A 467 6.89 49.47 -35.50
CA TRP A 467 6.58 49.50 -36.93
C TRP A 467 5.21 50.08 -37.24
N ALA A 468 4.28 50.09 -36.28
CA ALA A 468 2.93 50.58 -36.50
C ALA A 468 2.85 51.98 -37.19
N PRO A 469 3.70 52.98 -36.84
CA PRO A 469 3.69 54.29 -37.49
C PRO A 469 4.25 54.29 -38.91
N VAL A 470 5.09 53.32 -39.29
CA VAL A 470 5.83 53.29 -40.57
C VAL A 470 5.35 52.18 -41.51
N SER A 471 4.55 51.25 -41.05
CA SER A 471 3.95 50.19 -41.85
C SER A 471 2.56 50.56 -42.34
N ALA A 472 1.98 49.76 -43.24
CA ALA A 472 0.56 49.86 -43.63
C ALA A 472 -0.34 49.47 -42.45
N ASP A 473 -1.60 49.95 -42.46
CA ASP A 473 -2.52 49.73 -41.35
C ASP A 473 -2.93 48.25 -41.16
N ASP A 474 -2.80 47.45 -42.19
CA ASP A 474 -3.07 46.02 -42.27
C ASP A 474 -1.79 45.15 -42.11
N PHE A 475 -0.65 45.73 -41.75
CA PHE A 475 0.58 44.98 -41.49
C PHE A 475 0.47 44.16 -40.19
N VAL A 476 0.63 42.84 -40.31
CA VAL A 476 0.46 41.87 -39.21
C VAL A 476 1.79 41.26 -38.81
N CYS A 477 2.06 41.17 -37.54
CA CYS A 477 3.16 40.44 -36.96
C CYS A 477 2.67 39.05 -36.53
N SER A 478 3.26 37.99 -37.13
CA SER A 478 2.91 36.59 -36.78
C SER A 478 3.91 36.04 -35.75
N VAL A 479 3.41 35.32 -34.77
CA VAL A 479 4.19 34.71 -33.67
C VAL A 479 3.73 33.28 -33.46
N ASN A 480 4.67 32.35 -33.48
CA ASN A 480 4.42 30.96 -33.19
C ASN A 480 4.04 30.77 -31.70
N LEU A 481 3.04 29.93 -31.43
CA LEU A 481 2.53 29.61 -30.11
C LEU A 481 2.56 28.11 -29.87
N SER A 482 3.27 27.68 -28.82
CA SER A 482 3.33 26.26 -28.46
C SER A 482 2.00 25.74 -27.90
N GLY A 483 1.75 24.43 -28.08
CA GLY A 483 0.59 23.78 -27.51
C GLY A 483 0.53 23.83 -25.97
N LYS A 484 1.68 23.89 -25.31
CA LYS A 484 1.76 24.03 -23.85
C LYS A 484 1.33 25.42 -23.39
N SER A 485 1.72 26.46 -24.08
CA SER A 485 1.28 27.83 -23.80
C SER A 485 -0.21 27.99 -24.01
N LEU A 486 -0.78 27.36 -25.04
CA LEU A 486 -2.22 27.37 -25.28
C LEU A 486 -3.04 26.64 -24.19
N GLN A 487 -2.45 25.71 -23.47
CA GLN A 487 -3.07 24.99 -22.36
C GLN A 487 -2.86 25.67 -21.00
N ASN A 488 -2.13 26.78 -20.94
CA ASN A 488 -1.76 27.48 -19.73
C ASN A 488 -2.57 28.76 -19.55
N ASP A 489 -3.53 28.76 -18.63
CA ASP A 489 -4.43 29.90 -18.38
C ASP A 489 -3.69 31.21 -18.08
N ALA A 490 -2.50 31.15 -17.48
CA ALA A 490 -1.68 32.32 -17.22
C ALA A 490 -1.12 32.99 -18.49
N TYR A 491 -1.06 32.28 -19.61
CA TYR A 491 -0.56 32.83 -20.87
C TYR A 491 -1.48 33.90 -21.44
N PHE A 492 -2.80 33.72 -21.38
CA PHE A 492 -3.76 34.72 -21.83
C PHE A 492 -3.61 36.05 -21.06
N ALA A 493 -3.52 35.97 -19.74
CA ALA A 493 -3.29 37.14 -18.91
C ALA A 493 -1.98 37.86 -19.29
N TYR A 494 -0.94 37.08 -19.59
CA TYR A 494 0.33 37.61 -20.05
C TYR A 494 0.23 38.28 -21.44
N LEU A 495 -0.48 37.66 -22.39
CA LEU A 495 -0.72 38.23 -23.72
C LEU A 495 -1.42 39.60 -23.60
N VAL A 496 -2.49 39.70 -22.79
CA VAL A 496 -3.21 40.95 -22.56
C VAL A 496 -2.28 42.00 -21.96
N LEU A 497 -1.47 41.63 -20.97
CA LEU A 497 -0.49 42.53 -20.34
C LEU A 497 0.52 43.07 -21.37
N VAL A 498 1.07 42.21 -22.22
CA VAL A 498 2.04 42.60 -23.26
C VAL A 498 1.43 43.55 -24.27
N LEU A 499 0.21 43.29 -24.74
CA LEU A 499 -0.49 44.20 -25.65
C LEU A 499 -0.73 45.57 -25.02
N GLN A 500 -1.14 45.61 -23.76
CA GLN A 500 -1.32 46.87 -23.02
C GLN A 500 -0.01 47.64 -22.81
N GLN A 501 1.05 46.96 -22.45
CA GLN A 501 2.36 47.58 -22.22
C GLN A 501 3.01 48.12 -23.48
N THR A 502 2.85 47.40 -24.61
CA THR A 502 3.44 47.81 -25.91
C THR A 502 2.57 48.79 -26.70
N GLY A 503 1.28 48.86 -26.35
CA GLY A 503 0.33 49.66 -27.10
C GLY A 503 0.04 49.13 -28.53
N LEU A 504 0.41 47.88 -28.83
CA LEU A 504 0.16 47.26 -30.11
C LEU A 504 -1.36 46.97 -30.25
N PRO A 505 -2.02 47.45 -31.32
CA PRO A 505 -3.39 47.03 -31.60
C PRO A 505 -3.49 45.52 -31.76
N PRO A 506 -4.41 44.83 -31.07
CA PRO A 506 -4.52 43.37 -31.14
C PRO A 506 -4.66 42.85 -32.57
N SER A 507 -5.34 43.58 -33.49
CA SER A 507 -5.50 43.24 -34.90
C SER A 507 -4.18 43.18 -35.69
N ARG A 508 -3.08 43.70 -35.15
CA ARG A 508 -1.75 43.66 -35.73
C ARG A 508 -0.88 42.50 -35.24
N LEU A 509 -1.43 41.67 -34.35
CA LEU A 509 -0.80 40.42 -33.88
C LEU A 509 -1.60 39.25 -34.43
N GLN A 510 -0.87 38.24 -34.94
CA GLN A 510 -1.43 36.94 -35.31
C GLN A 510 -0.64 35.86 -34.56
N LEU A 511 -1.33 34.95 -33.89
CA LEU A 511 -0.71 33.79 -33.29
C LEU A 511 -0.85 32.58 -34.20
N GLU A 512 0.25 31.87 -34.41
CA GLU A 512 0.32 30.70 -35.28
C GLU A 512 0.39 29.43 -34.41
N ILE A 513 -0.53 28.50 -34.67
CA ILE A 513 -0.68 27.24 -33.92
C ILE A 513 -0.60 26.07 -34.91
N THR A 514 0.14 25.02 -34.52
CA THR A 514 0.25 23.83 -35.38
C THR A 514 -1.00 22.96 -35.34
N GLU A 515 -1.22 22.18 -36.40
CA GLU A 515 -2.34 21.23 -36.51
C GLU A 515 -2.41 20.25 -35.31
N GLY A 516 -1.26 19.76 -34.84
CA GLY A 516 -1.17 18.82 -33.72
C GLY A 516 -1.77 19.34 -32.42
N VAL A 517 -1.76 20.65 -32.20
CA VAL A 517 -2.33 21.31 -31.01
C VAL A 517 -3.86 21.28 -31.04
N LEU A 518 -4.46 21.45 -32.22
CA LEU A 518 -5.92 21.39 -32.39
C LEU A 518 -6.46 19.96 -32.24
N ILE A 519 -5.72 18.95 -32.68
CA ILE A 519 -6.13 17.53 -32.58
C ILE A 519 -6.21 17.05 -31.14
N GLN A 520 -5.36 17.57 -30.24
CA GLN A 520 -5.37 17.21 -28.82
C GLN A 520 -6.63 17.67 -28.07
N ASN A 521 -7.46 18.53 -28.71
CA ASN A 521 -8.84 18.89 -28.36
C ASN A 521 -9.12 19.06 -26.86
N SER A 522 -8.21 19.74 -26.15
CA SER A 522 -8.48 20.07 -24.75
C SER A 522 -9.50 21.22 -24.71
N ARG A 523 -10.54 21.09 -23.90
CA ARG A 523 -11.56 22.13 -23.69
C ARG A 523 -10.92 23.48 -23.33
N ASN A 524 -9.82 23.44 -22.58
CA ASN A 524 -9.07 24.64 -22.19
C ASN A 524 -8.41 25.34 -23.39
N ALA A 525 -7.80 24.59 -24.32
CA ALA A 525 -7.22 25.17 -25.53
C ALA A 525 -8.29 25.87 -26.40
N LEU A 526 -9.46 25.27 -26.56
CA LEU A 526 -10.59 25.87 -27.31
C LEU A 526 -11.09 27.18 -26.68
N ASN A 527 -11.24 27.19 -25.36
CA ASN A 527 -11.62 28.39 -24.63
C ASN A 527 -10.57 29.48 -24.78
N MET A 528 -9.29 29.14 -24.64
CA MET A 528 -8.18 30.07 -24.83
C MET A 528 -8.17 30.71 -26.21
N LEU A 529 -8.34 29.93 -27.30
CA LEU A 529 -8.41 30.44 -28.67
C LEU A 529 -9.59 31.41 -28.83
N THR A 530 -10.72 31.10 -28.23
CA THR A 530 -11.90 31.98 -28.25
C THR A 530 -11.63 33.30 -27.52
N GLU A 531 -10.98 33.27 -26.36
CA GLU A 531 -10.61 34.45 -25.59
C GLU A 531 -9.60 35.32 -26.36
N ILE A 532 -8.58 34.72 -26.98
CA ILE A 532 -7.58 35.41 -27.81
C ILE A 532 -8.28 36.13 -28.97
N ARG A 533 -9.22 35.46 -29.65
CA ARG A 533 -9.93 36.08 -30.76
C ARG A 533 -10.86 37.21 -30.28
N ASN A 534 -11.51 37.06 -29.15
CA ASN A 534 -12.42 38.08 -28.61
C ASN A 534 -11.72 39.40 -28.30
N ILE A 535 -10.44 39.38 -27.98
CA ILE A 535 -9.65 40.61 -27.82
C ILE A 535 -9.14 41.20 -29.17
N GLY A 536 -9.39 40.51 -30.28
CA GLY A 536 -9.06 40.98 -31.65
C GLY A 536 -7.69 40.52 -32.17
N VAL A 537 -7.05 39.57 -31.54
CA VAL A 537 -5.80 38.93 -32.04
C VAL A 537 -6.15 37.91 -33.11
N GLY A 538 -5.43 37.92 -34.23
CA GLY A 538 -5.61 36.99 -35.32
C GLY A 538 -5.09 35.59 -34.99
N LEU A 539 -5.69 34.55 -35.57
CA LEU A 539 -5.27 33.16 -35.41
C LEU A 539 -4.95 32.53 -36.77
N ALA A 540 -3.79 31.90 -36.89
CA ALA A 540 -3.40 31.14 -38.08
C ALA A 540 -3.11 29.67 -37.72
N LEU A 541 -3.56 28.78 -38.60
CA LEU A 541 -3.20 27.36 -38.53
C LEU A 541 -1.93 27.11 -39.32
N ASP A 542 -0.90 26.63 -38.65
CA ASP A 542 0.40 26.35 -39.22
C ASP A 542 0.62 24.86 -39.53
N ASP A 543 1.57 24.56 -40.42
CA ASP A 543 1.95 23.22 -40.89
C ASP A 543 0.79 22.35 -41.39
N PHE A 544 -0.24 22.96 -41.99
CA PHE A 544 -1.43 22.25 -42.41
C PHE A 544 -1.13 21.17 -43.45
N GLY A 545 -1.61 19.94 -43.15
CA GLY A 545 -1.48 18.77 -44.01
C GLY A 545 -0.24 17.90 -43.73
N SER A 546 0.61 18.27 -42.76
CA SER A 546 1.74 17.45 -42.35
C SER A 546 1.32 16.31 -41.40
N GLY A 547 0.08 16.35 -40.86
CA GLY A 547 -0.47 15.40 -39.90
C GLY A 547 -1.73 14.68 -40.34
N TYR A 548 -2.48 14.12 -39.39
CA TYR A 548 -3.77 13.47 -39.61
C TYR A 548 -4.90 14.53 -39.65
N SER A 549 -5.10 15.20 -40.77
CA SER A 549 -6.12 16.22 -40.94
C SER A 549 -7.52 15.64 -40.84
N SER A 550 -8.23 15.87 -39.74
CA SER A 550 -9.68 15.70 -39.67
C SER A 550 -10.33 17.03 -40.05
N PHE A 551 -10.82 17.14 -41.31
CA PHE A 551 -11.45 18.34 -41.84
C PHE A 551 -12.63 18.86 -41.00
N GLY A 552 -13.24 18.02 -40.13
CA GLY A 552 -14.33 18.40 -39.27
C GLY A 552 -14.01 19.51 -38.27
N TYR A 553 -12.76 19.58 -37.81
CA TYR A 553 -12.37 20.57 -36.79
C TYR A 553 -12.12 21.96 -37.36
N LEU A 554 -11.71 22.08 -38.66
CA LEU A 554 -11.47 23.39 -39.29
C LEU A 554 -12.70 24.28 -39.33
N ALA A 555 -13.90 23.67 -39.43
CA ALA A 555 -15.16 24.40 -39.46
C ALA A 555 -15.60 24.92 -38.09
N ASP A 556 -15.13 24.25 -37.01
CA ASP A 556 -15.49 24.58 -35.62
C ASP A 556 -14.57 25.68 -35.02
N PHE A 557 -13.39 25.90 -35.62
CA PHE A 557 -12.43 26.89 -35.15
C PHE A 557 -12.54 28.19 -35.93
N ASN A 558 -12.73 29.29 -35.22
CA ASN A 558 -12.74 30.63 -35.81
C ASN A 558 -11.31 31.09 -36.13
N LEU A 559 -10.67 30.51 -37.14
CA LEU A 559 -9.37 30.91 -37.66
C LEU A 559 -9.48 32.06 -38.69
N ASP A 560 -8.39 32.77 -38.91
CA ASP A 560 -8.31 33.83 -39.91
C ASP A 560 -7.45 33.41 -41.11
N ARG A 561 -6.47 32.54 -40.89
CA ARG A 561 -5.51 32.15 -41.90
C ARG A 561 -5.15 30.66 -41.82
N LEU A 562 -4.87 30.07 -42.97
CA LEU A 562 -4.32 28.75 -43.11
C LEU A 562 -2.96 28.86 -43.81
N LYS A 563 -1.89 28.28 -43.23
CA LYS A 563 -0.56 28.23 -43.80
C LYS A 563 -0.34 26.86 -44.45
N ILE A 564 0.06 26.84 -45.71
CA ILE A 564 0.39 25.62 -46.45
C ILE A 564 1.87 25.32 -46.21
N ASP A 565 2.15 24.16 -45.58
CA ASP A 565 3.51 23.72 -45.25
C ASP A 565 4.38 23.57 -46.53
N ARG A 566 5.67 23.93 -46.43
CA ARG A 566 6.67 23.87 -47.50
C ARG A 566 6.79 22.49 -48.15
N SER A 567 6.46 21.38 -47.49
CA SER A 567 6.56 20.02 -48.03
C SER A 567 5.64 19.82 -49.24
N PHE A 568 4.52 20.59 -49.33
CA PHE A 568 3.59 20.58 -50.44
C PHE A 568 4.14 21.35 -51.64
N LEU A 569 4.98 22.37 -51.41
CA LEU A 569 5.60 23.17 -52.45
C LEU A 569 6.88 22.57 -53.01
N SER A 570 7.61 21.80 -52.19
CA SER A 570 8.84 21.13 -52.62
C SER A 570 8.55 20.14 -53.76
N GLY A 571 9.12 20.38 -54.95
CA GLY A 571 8.92 19.60 -56.18
C GLY A 571 7.49 19.72 -56.77
N LEU A 572 6.78 20.81 -56.49
CA LEU A 572 5.43 21.09 -56.97
C LEU A 572 5.38 21.12 -58.48
N GLU A 573 6.36 21.71 -59.14
CA GLU A 573 6.51 21.86 -60.58
C GLU A 573 6.53 20.51 -61.31
N ALA A 574 7.06 19.48 -60.70
CA ALA A 574 7.22 18.15 -61.29
C ALA A 574 6.01 17.20 -60.97
N SER A 575 5.13 17.58 -60.07
CA SER A 575 4.08 16.66 -59.55
C SER A 575 2.68 17.21 -59.67
N LYS A 576 1.93 16.77 -60.69
CA LYS A 576 0.49 17.08 -60.85
C LYS A 576 -0.32 16.68 -59.60
N LYS A 577 0.09 15.62 -58.88
CA LYS A 577 -0.59 15.19 -57.63
C LYS A 577 -0.45 16.27 -56.56
N LYS A 578 0.77 16.80 -56.37
CA LYS A 578 0.99 17.89 -55.39
C LYS A 578 0.26 19.16 -55.79
N GLN A 579 0.29 19.53 -57.08
CA GLN A 579 -0.49 20.68 -57.61
C GLN A 579 -1.96 20.54 -57.25
N ASN A 580 -2.57 19.36 -57.46
CA ASN A 580 -3.98 19.11 -57.12
C ASN A 580 -4.25 19.20 -55.63
N VAL A 581 -3.31 18.74 -54.77
CA VAL A 581 -3.43 18.86 -53.31
C VAL A 581 -3.41 20.34 -52.90
N VAL A 582 -2.42 21.12 -53.35
CA VAL A 582 -2.34 22.56 -53.03
C VAL A 582 -3.58 23.31 -53.50
N ARG A 583 -4.08 23.01 -54.74
CA ARG A 583 -5.35 23.56 -55.26
C ARG A 583 -6.52 23.21 -54.36
N GLY A 584 -6.61 21.96 -53.89
CA GLY A 584 -7.65 21.50 -52.97
C GLY A 584 -7.59 22.24 -51.64
N ILE A 585 -6.41 22.47 -51.09
CA ILE A 585 -6.22 23.21 -49.83
C ILE A 585 -6.66 24.68 -50.01
N ILE A 586 -6.24 25.34 -51.07
CA ILE A 586 -6.65 26.73 -51.37
C ILE A 586 -8.16 26.83 -51.51
N ALA A 587 -8.79 25.91 -52.26
CA ALA A 587 -10.25 25.90 -52.45
C ALA A 587 -11.00 25.66 -51.15
N LEU A 588 -10.54 24.75 -50.31
CA LEU A 588 -11.07 24.49 -48.98
C LEU A 588 -11.01 25.72 -48.07
N ALA A 589 -9.84 26.32 -47.94
CA ALA A 589 -9.65 27.51 -47.12
C ALA A 589 -10.57 28.65 -47.56
N ASN A 590 -10.66 28.89 -48.88
CA ASN A 590 -11.57 29.88 -49.45
C ASN A 590 -13.06 29.60 -49.14
N SER A 591 -13.45 28.32 -49.18
CA SER A 591 -14.86 27.95 -48.85
C SER A 591 -15.19 28.15 -47.35
N LEU A 592 -14.17 28.14 -46.48
CA LEU A 592 -14.29 28.42 -45.05
C LEU A 592 -14.08 29.92 -44.72
N GLY A 593 -13.83 30.76 -45.70
CA GLY A 593 -13.57 32.19 -45.50
C GLY A 593 -12.17 32.50 -44.91
N LEU A 594 -11.23 31.55 -44.98
CA LEU A 594 -9.87 31.69 -44.50
C LEU A 594 -8.96 32.30 -45.59
N THR A 595 -8.02 33.16 -45.20
CA THR A 595 -6.91 33.55 -46.06
C THR A 595 -5.85 32.45 -46.10
N VAL A 596 -5.15 32.32 -47.23
CA VAL A 596 -4.10 31.31 -47.41
C VAL A 596 -2.72 31.97 -47.51
N LEU A 597 -1.78 31.45 -46.71
CA LEU A 597 -0.34 31.78 -46.83
C LEU A 597 0.41 30.52 -47.26
N ALA A 598 1.10 30.57 -48.39
CA ALA A 598 1.97 29.49 -48.84
C ALA A 598 3.41 29.67 -48.29
N GLU A 599 3.96 28.64 -47.66
CA GLU A 599 5.28 28.68 -47.06
C GLU A 599 6.36 28.01 -47.91
N GLY A 600 7.58 28.52 -47.78
CA GLY A 600 8.74 27.89 -48.42
C GLY A 600 8.74 28.00 -49.94
N VAL A 601 8.35 29.15 -50.48
CA VAL A 601 8.51 29.44 -51.92
C VAL A 601 9.97 29.59 -52.22
N GLU A 602 10.55 28.69 -53.04
CA GLU A 602 11.97 28.59 -53.32
C GLU A 602 12.35 29.00 -54.76
N ASN A 603 11.35 29.03 -55.68
CA ASN A 603 11.59 29.34 -57.08
C ASN A 603 10.39 30.03 -57.73
N GLU A 604 10.63 30.58 -58.94
CA GLU A 604 9.65 31.32 -59.70
C GLU A 604 8.46 30.47 -60.17
N ALA A 605 8.69 29.19 -60.54
CA ALA A 605 7.61 28.30 -60.99
C ALA A 605 6.59 28.01 -59.89
N GLN A 606 7.05 27.87 -58.61
CA GLN A 606 6.17 27.76 -57.46
C GLN A 606 5.34 29.05 -57.25
N LEU A 607 6.00 30.20 -57.36
CA LEU A 607 5.31 31.48 -57.22
C LEU A 607 4.25 31.68 -58.31
N ASP A 608 4.58 31.42 -59.58
CA ASP A 608 3.66 31.53 -60.69
C ASP A 608 2.44 30.60 -60.55
N PHE A 609 2.67 29.38 -60.08
CA PHE A 609 1.61 28.45 -59.77
C PHE A 609 0.65 29.00 -58.67
N LEU A 610 1.20 29.52 -57.57
CA LEU A 610 0.39 30.07 -56.48
C LEU A 610 -0.43 31.30 -56.94
N ILE A 611 0.15 32.16 -57.79
CA ILE A 611 -0.56 33.30 -58.38
C ILE A 611 -1.68 32.81 -59.30
N ALA A 612 -1.40 31.83 -60.16
CA ALA A 612 -2.43 31.25 -61.06
C ALA A 612 -3.61 30.63 -60.30
N GLU A 613 -3.33 29.97 -59.16
CA GLU A 613 -4.36 29.37 -58.27
C GLU A 613 -5.00 30.39 -57.31
N ARG A 614 -4.66 31.69 -57.45
CA ARG A 614 -5.19 32.80 -56.62
C ARG A 614 -4.94 32.57 -55.10
N CYS A 615 -3.79 32.04 -54.73
CA CYS A 615 -3.38 32.01 -53.34
C CYS A 615 -3.22 33.47 -52.84
N HIS A 616 -3.66 33.76 -51.60
CA HIS A 616 -3.71 35.13 -51.09
C HIS A 616 -2.31 35.69 -50.83
N SER A 617 -1.43 34.90 -50.19
CA SER A 617 -0.11 35.37 -49.76
C SER A 617 0.91 34.25 -49.75
N ALA A 618 2.18 34.65 -49.75
CA ALA A 618 3.28 33.69 -49.69
C ALA A 618 4.46 34.26 -48.91
N GLN A 619 5.27 33.32 -48.36
CA GLN A 619 6.60 33.57 -47.80
C GLN A 619 7.57 32.49 -48.29
N GLY A 620 8.86 32.79 -48.33
CA GLY A 620 9.86 31.83 -48.75
C GLY A 620 11.16 32.49 -49.17
N PHE A 621 12.23 31.72 -49.34
CA PHE A 621 13.55 32.21 -49.63
C PHE A 621 13.68 32.87 -51.02
N PHE A 622 12.81 32.48 -51.93
CA PHE A 622 12.74 33.14 -53.23
C PHE A 622 12.24 34.59 -53.13
N LEU A 623 11.33 34.86 -52.16
CA LEU A 623 10.80 36.20 -51.91
C LEU A 623 11.70 37.01 -50.98
N SER A 624 12.06 36.44 -49.86
CA SER A 624 12.99 36.96 -48.86
C SER A 624 13.44 35.90 -47.90
N GLN A 625 14.74 35.88 -47.60
CA GLN A 625 15.23 35.15 -46.40
C GLN A 625 14.77 35.88 -45.14
N PRO A 626 14.76 35.21 -43.97
CA PRO A 626 14.60 35.90 -42.70
C PRO A 626 15.67 36.98 -42.50
N ILE A 627 15.25 38.19 -42.19
CA ILE A 627 16.11 39.37 -42.07
C ILE A 627 16.08 39.94 -40.66
N GLU A 628 17.13 40.66 -40.30
CA GLU A 628 17.21 41.36 -39.01
C GLU A 628 16.24 42.56 -38.97
N GLU A 629 15.84 42.94 -37.76
CA GLU A 629 14.92 44.03 -37.44
C GLU A 629 15.23 45.33 -38.22
N ASN A 630 16.48 45.76 -38.24
CA ASN A 630 16.90 46.99 -38.87
C ASN A 630 16.68 46.99 -40.39
N ARG A 631 16.91 45.83 -41.04
CA ARG A 631 16.65 45.69 -42.50
C ARG A 631 15.17 45.79 -42.80
N LEU A 632 14.31 45.10 -42.02
CA LEU A 632 12.86 45.19 -42.22
C LEU A 632 12.32 46.60 -41.94
N THR A 633 12.81 47.28 -40.89
CA THR A 633 12.45 48.65 -40.56
C THR A 633 12.75 49.60 -41.74
N ASN A 634 13.93 49.47 -42.32
CA ASN A 634 14.32 50.29 -43.49
C ASN A 634 13.43 50.03 -44.72
N HIS A 635 13.03 48.79 -44.94
CA HIS A 635 12.08 48.45 -46.01
C HIS A 635 10.71 49.06 -45.80
N LEU A 636 10.16 48.98 -44.59
CA LEU A 636 8.85 49.56 -44.26
C LEU A 636 8.86 51.08 -44.41
N ALA A 637 9.94 51.77 -43.96
CA ALA A 637 10.08 53.20 -44.08
C ALA A 637 10.24 53.68 -45.52
N ALA A 638 11.00 52.93 -46.37
CA ALA A 638 11.24 53.29 -47.76
C ALA A 638 10.01 53.16 -48.65
N ARG A 639 9.11 52.19 -48.35
CA ARG A 639 7.89 51.94 -49.18
C ARG A 639 6.73 52.88 -48.90
N ARG A 640 6.69 53.60 -47.79
CA ARG A 640 5.67 54.65 -47.53
C ARG A 640 5.79 55.83 -48.51
N GLY A 641 6.92 55.96 -49.23
CA GLY A 641 7.20 57.09 -50.15
C GLY A 641 7.11 56.84 -51.66
N ARG A 642 7.06 55.59 -52.16
CA ARG A 642 7.02 55.34 -53.64
C ARG A 642 6.51 53.93 -53.97
N MET A 643 5.29 53.83 -54.56
CA MET A 643 4.93 52.69 -55.40
C MET A 643 5.32 53.01 -56.84
N LYS A 644 6.34 52.35 -57.39
CA LYS A 644 6.59 52.23 -58.83
C LYS A 644 6.66 50.77 -59.26
N ASP A 645 6.03 50.51 -60.34
CA ASP A 645 5.43 49.28 -60.86
C ASP A 645 6.35 48.18 -61.39
N THR A 646 7.66 48.10 -61.08
CA THR A 646 8.57 47.19 -61.79
C THR A 646 9.35 46.20 -60.95
N ASP A 647 9.27 46.22 -59.61
CA ASP A 647 9.94 45.22 -58.76
C ASP A 647 8.97 44.59 -57.79
N LYS A 648 7.95 43.88 -58.34
CA LYS A 648 6.83 43.35 -57.55
C LYS A 648 7.26 42.35 -56.46
N PHE A 649 8.36 41.66 -56.59
CA PHE A 649 8.69 40.53 -55.69
C PHE A 649 10.14 40.37 -55.27
N ARG A 650 11.03 41.30 -55.67
CA ARG A 650 12.44 41.24 -55.26
C ARG A 650 12.78 42.28 -54.19
N LEU A 651 12.91 41.88 -52.95
CA LEU A 651 13.79 42.56 -52.01
C LEU A 651 15.20 42.33 -52.52
N GLY A 652 15.79 43.38 -53.13
CA GLY A 652 17.10 43.28 -53.79
C GLY A 652 18.10 42.49 -52.95
N LEU A 653 18.33 41.24 -53.29
CA LEU A 653 19.43 40.43 -52.87
C LEU A 653 20.66 40.84 -53.72
N SER A 654 21.26 41.98 -53.42
CA SER A 654 22.65 42.25 -53.77
C SER A 654 23.45 42.40 -52.49
N ALA A 655 24.28 41.34 -52.25
CA ALA A 655 25.45 41.19 -51.40
C ALA A 655 25.44 41.87 -50.01
#